data_b7818cba9fc57e686360ac72783fc766
#
_entry.id   b7818cba9fc57e686360ac72783fc766
#
_cell.length_a   1.000
_cell.length_b   1.000
_cell.length_c   1.000
_cell.angle_alpha   90.00
_cell.angle_beta   90.00
_cell.angle_gamma   90.00
#
_symmetry.space_group_name_H-M   'P 1'
#
loop_
_entity.id
_entity.type
_entity.pdbx_description
1 polymer ?
#
loop_
_entity_poly.entity_id
_entity_poly.type
_entity_poly.pdbx_seq_one_letter_code
_entity_poly.pdbx_strand_id
1 'polypeptide(L)'
;MKKEELLNLKEKISKLSKEDKKLRDLYLKRIANGEIYGPMLGYSSIDKPWLSQYTDEDILSDIADRSMYQDLLEYSKGNLDSIAIEYFGKKITYRELIENIEITAASLVKDGVKEKDKVSVSMSYLPETIYTIYAINKIGAEVNMIDPRINPQLITEYINKADSKYAIVIDKIERKIEKILPNVNLDKVISVSPMVSHGNPLIRFIDKFKKSKFIKWTEFFDKNTERVETVEVKGEDLAVIEYTSGTSGDPKGVKLGNKSFTGLAHFQHESLKNEIGDKFLLIMPPFIAYGLVIGMHDMLCQGQHLLMIPNFTLDKAPKMLGKLINKYHPEYIMGVPNFLTILMNYKKDLSFLKGMIIGGDHLDAEIERQARDFLISRNSKAQICKGWGMTEIASCGTFTKTDGINNIGSVGIPLSKNNVKILKVINDDNAKYDVDDVELGYGEEGTLFISSPTMTLGYYKKEEATNKVVYTDKQGVKWINTGDIFSISQDGSLYFKGREKRIVVRPDGHNIPSNQIESISNSFDEVSNSVVVGIPSKSYAHGSMAADCILVKNALTDGDKEQLLKKIEAKCKKNLQPRDRAKYYVIVDNIPYTSNGKVDYIKLTKEVSAKLEETIIDENSQESFYVYDKVNSNVKKRVRRR
;
A
#
# COMPACT_ATOMS: atom_id res chain seq x y z
N MET A 1 -33.73 -4.89 13.04
CA MET A 1 -34.30 -5.83 12.09
C MET A 1 -34.06 -7.25 12.57
N LYS A 2 -35.04 -8.14 12.54
CA LYS A 2 -34.89 -9.52 13.00
C LYS A 2 -34.10 -10.33 11.95
N LYS A 3 -33.34 -11.36 12.36
CA LYS A 3 -32.53 -12.19 11.47
C LYS A 3 -33.31 -12.77 10.27
N GLU A 4 -34.57 -13.04 10.50
CA GLU A 4 -35.52 -13.56 9.49
C GLU A 4 -35.92 -12.51 8.43
N GLU A 5 -36.10 -11.25 8.83
CA GLU A 5 -36.37 -10.12 7.92
C GLU A 5 -35.18 -9.82 7.01
N LEU A 6 -33.97 -9.99 7.53
CA LEU A 6 -32.71 -9.84 6.80
C LEU A 6 -32.48 -10.96 5.78
N LEU A 7 -32.78 -12.22 6.14
CA LEU A 7 -32.71 -13.34 5.21
C LEU A 7 -33.72 -13.19 4.07
N ASN A 8 -34.96 -12.74 4.37
CA ASN A 8 -35.99 -12.43 3.38
C ASN A 8 -35.57 -11.27 2.45
N LEU A 9 -34.90 -10.26 2.99
CA LEU A 9 -34.36 -9.15 2.23
C LEU A 9 -33.21 -9.60 1.31
N LYS A 10 -32.28 -10.42 1.82
CA LYS A 10 -31.20 -11.04 1.02
C LYS A 10 -31.77 -11.92 -0.12
N GLU A 11 -32.82 -12.68 0.14
CA GLU A 11 -33.48 -13.48 -0.89
C GLU A 11 -34.15 -12.62 -1.97
N LYS A 12 -34.80 -11.50 -1.57
CA LYS A 12 -35.34 -10.52 -2.52
C LYS A 12 -34.25 -9.85 -3.33
N ILE A 13 -33.10 -9.52 -2.72
CA ILE A 13 -31.93 -8.90 -3.38
C ILE A 13 -31.22 -9.90 -4.29
N SER A 14 -31.15 -11.18 -3.91
CA SER A 14 -30.60 -12.23 -4.81
C SER A 14 -31.43 -12.43 -6.07
N LYS A 15 -32.72 -12.17 -5.97
CA LYS A 15 -33.61 -12.13 -7.15
C LYS A 15 -33.44 -10.87 -8.00
N LEU A 16 -33.00 -9.75 -7.37
CA LEU A 16 -32.66 -8.50 -8.07
C LEU A 16 -31.29 -8.54 -8.75
N SER A 17 -30.35 -9.38 -8.31
CA SER A 17 -29.01 -9.51 -8.93
C SER A 17 -29.04 -10.07 -10.35
N LYS A 18 -30.11 -10.79 -10.73
CA LYS A 18 -30.40 -11.11 -12.14
C LYS A 18 -30.84 -9.88 -12.95
N GLU A 19 -31.05 -8.76 -12.29
CA GLU A 19 -31.47 -7.48 -12.85
C GLU A 19 -30.51 -6.35 -12.43
N ASP A 20 -29.18 -6.64 -12.32
CA ASP A 20 -28.16 -5.64 -12.00
C ASP A 20 -28.32 -4.33 -12.80
N LYS A 21 -28.78 -4.43 -14.04
CA LYS A 21 -29.06 -3.29 -14.90
C LYS A 21 -30.20 -2.41 -14.36
N LYS A 22 -31.29 -3.01 -13.88
CA LYS A 22 -32.45 -2.23 -13.36
C LYS A 22 -32.14 -1.58 -12.00
N LEU A 23 -31.39 -2.28 -11.15
CA LEU A 23 -30.96 -1.71 -9.88
C LEU A 23 -29.98 -0.54 -10.12
N ARG A 24 -29.04 -0.72 -11.05
CA ARG A 24 -28.13 0.31 -11.51
C ARG A 24 -28.88 1.51 -12.09
N ASP A 25 -29.84 1.29 -13.00
CA ASP A 25 -30.65 2.34 -13.60
C ASP A 25 -31.50 3.08 -12.53
N LEU A 26 -31.96 2.37 -11.49
CA LEU A 26 -32.65 2.97 -10.35
C LEU A 26 -31.72 3.88 -9.53
N TYR A 27 -30.49 3.42 -9.23
CA TYR A 27 -29.48 4.21 -8.53
C TYR A 27 -29.09 5.46 -9.34
N LEU A 28 -28.82 5.30 -10.62
CA LEU A 28 -28.49 6.41 -11.52
C LEU A 28 -29.62 7.45 -11.60
N LYS A 29 -30.85 6.99 -11.69
CA LYS A 29 -32.03 7.88 -11.70
C LYS A 29 -32.14 8.65 -10.38
N ARG A 30 -31.84 8.04 -9.25
CA ARG A 30 -31.87 8.71 -7.93
C ARG A 30 -30.70 9.68 -7.75
N ILE A 31 -29.50 9.32 -8.22
CA ILE A 31 -28.35 10.23 -8.26
C ILE A 31 -28.69 11.45 -9.12
N ALA A 32 -29.20 11.23 -10.34
CA ALA A 32 -29.60 12.30 -11.26
C ALA A 32 -30.68 13.22 -10.69
N ASN A 33 -31.58 12.69 -9.85
CA ASN A 33 -32.66 13.45 -9.20
C ASN A 33 -32.23 14.11 -7.87
N GLY A 34 -30.95 13.90 -7.42
CA GLY A 34 -30.50 14.39 -6.12
C GLY A 34 -31.18 13.73 -4.91
N GLU A 35 -31.81 12.55 -5.11
CA GLU A 35 -32.59 11.86 -4.10
C GLU A 35 -31.77 10.92 -3.20
N ILE A 36 -30.48 10.69 -3.51
CA ILE A 36 -29.62 9.82 -2.70
C ILE A 36 -28.72 10.66 -1.81
N TYR A 37 -29.20 10.92 -0.64
CA TYR A 37 -28.43 11.44 0.48
C TYR A 37 -28.60 10.49 1.66
N GLY A 38 -28.01 9.28 1.56
CA GLY A 38 -27.99 8.34 2.68
C GLY A 38 -28.51 6.94 2.34
N PRO A 39 -28.35 6.01 3.29
CA PRO A 39 -28.66 4.60 3.11
C PRO A 39 -30.14 4.36 2.89
N MET A 40 -30.45 3.48 1.94
CA MET A 40 -31.84 3.04 1.66
C MET A 40 -32.22 1.86 2.54
N LEU A 41 -31.31 0.90 2.75
CA LEU A 41 -31.57 -0.34 3.46
C LEU A 41 -30.68 -0.49 4.70
N GLY A 42 -29.65 0.34 4.85
CA GLY A 42 -28.73 0.31 5.96
C GLY A 42 -27.49 -0.56 5.75
N TYR A 43 -27.27 -1.06 4.53
CA TYR A 43 -26.21 -1.99 4.20
C TYR A 43 -25.35 -1.50 3.03
N SER A 44 -24.05 -1.41 3.25
CA SER A 44 -23.14 -0.77 2.32
C SER A 44 -23.05 -1.47 0.96
N SER A 45 -23.02 -2.80 0.93
CA SER A 45 -22.90 -3.56 -0.32
C SER A 45 -24.12 -3.40 -1.25
N ILE A 46 -25.25 -2.98 -0.69
CA ILE A 46 -26.52 -2.79 -1.38
C ILE A 46 -26.73 -1.33 -1.73
N ASP A 47 -26.56 -0.46 -0.74
CA ASP A 47 -26.84 0.98 -0.86
C ASP A 47 -25.77 1.69 -1.70
N LYS A 48 -24.52 1.25 -1.65
CA LYS A 48 -23.36 1.81 -2.35
C LYS A 48 -23.30 3.35 -2.28
N PRO A 49 -23.35 3.95 -1.08
CA PRO A 49 -23.52 5.40 -0.92
C PRO A 49 -22.41 6.22 -1.56
N TRP A 50 -21.21 5.65 -1.71
CA TRP A 50 -20.06 6.29 -2.37
C TRP A 50 -20.31 6.60 -3.85
N LEU A 51 -21.23 5.91 -4.53
CA LEU A 51 -21.53 6.16 -5.94
C LEU A 51 -22.08 7.57 -6.18
N SER A 52 -22.65 8.22 -5.16
CA SER A 52 -23.06 9.64 -5.23
C SER A 52 -21.89 10.61 -5.48
N GLN A 53 -20.65 10.16 -5.29
CA GLN A 53 -19.43 10.95 -5.53
C GLN A 53 -18.84 10.74 -6.94
N TYR A 54 -19.44 9.88 -7.75
CA TYR A 54 -19.01 9.54 -9.10
C TYR A 54 -20.03 10.02 -10.12
N THR A 55 -19.57 10.37 -11.32
CA THR A 55 -20.47 10.69 -12.43
C THR A 55 -21.09 9.42 -13.02
N ASP A 56 -22.14 9.59 -13.82
CA ASP A 56 -22.72 8.47 -14.56
C ASP A 56 -21.71 7.82 -15.49
N GLU A 57 -20.81 8.61 -16.10
CA GLU A 57 -19.74 8.11 -16.95
C GLU A 57 -18.77 7.24 -16.15
N ASP A 58 -18.33 7.69 -14.97
CA ASP A 58 -17.46 6.91 -14.07
C ASP A 58 -18.08 5.56 -13.70
N ILE A 59 -19.40 5.55 -13.45
CA ILE A 59 -20.12 4.35 -13.03
C ILE A 59 -20.39 3.41 -14.21
N LEU A 60 -20.60 3.92 -15.42
CA LEU A 60 -21.05 3.16 -16.59
C LEU A 60 -19.93 2.73 -17.52
N SER A 61 -18.82 3.48 -17.58
CA SER A 61 -17.68 3.18 -18.45
C SER A 61 -17.08 1.81 -18.15
N ASP A 62 -16.69 1.08 -19.17
CA ASP A 62 -16.08 -0.24 -19.03
C ASP A 62 -14.55 -0.15 -18.91
N ILE A 63 -13.98 -0.99 -18.09
CA ILE A 63 -12.53 -1.18 -18.04
C ILE A 63 -12.10 -1.89 -19.32
N ALA A 64 -11.12 -1.31 -20.01
CA ALA A 64 -10.63 -1.87 -21.27
C ALA A 64 -10.00 -3.26 -21.09
N ASP A 65 -10.41 -4.21 -21.92
CA ASP A 65 -9.84 -5.56 -21.98
C ASP A 65 -8.63 -5.57 -22.92
N ARG A 66 -7.49 -5.12 -22.40
CA ARG A 66 -6.22 -4.98 -23.15
C ARG A 66 -5.00 -5.14 -22.23
N SER A 67 -3.82 -5.22 -22.85
CA SER A 67 -2.57 -5.28 -22.10
C SER A 67 -2.25 -3.94 -21.41
N MET A 68 -1.46 -3.99 -20.33
CA MET A 68 -0.90 -2.82 -19.68
C MET A 68 -0.11 -1.93 -20.66
N TYR A 69 0.62 -2.53 -21.61
CA TYR A 69 1.34 -1.79 -22.65
C TYR A 69 0.39 -1.06 -23.62
N GLN A 70 -0.67 -1.74 -24.10
CA GLN A 70 -1.68 -1.12 -24.95
C GLN A 70 -2.42 0.01 -24.24
N ASP A 71 -2.61 -0.11 -22.94
CA ASP A 71 -3.20 0.93 -22.10
C ASP A 71 -2.34 2.19 -22.08
N LEU A 72 -1.03 2.04 -21.84
CA LEU A 72 -0.07 3.15 -21.93
C LEU A 72 -0.11 3.82 -23.32
N LEU A 73 -0.14 3.04 -24.40
CA LEU A 73 -0.21 3.58 -25.77
C LEU A 73 -1.48 4.42 -25.95
N GLU A 74 -2.63 3.94 -25.52
CA GLU A 74 -3.92 4.59 -25.71
C GLU A 74 -3.95 5.95 -25.00
N TYR A 75 -3.58 5.98 -23.72
CA TYR A 75 -3.56 7.22 -22.93
C TYR A 75 -2.47 8.20 -23.37
N SER A 76 -1.41 7.72 -24.05
CA SER A 76 -0.32 8.58 -24.50
C SER A 76 -0.57 9.26 -25.86
N LYS A 77 -1.63 8.90 -26.60
CA LYS A 77 -1.88 9.41 -27.97
C LYS A 77 -1.88 10.92 -28.08
N GLY A 78 -2.39 11.61 -27.07
CA GLY A 78 -2.51 13.09 -27.05
C GLY A 78 -1.30 13.83 -26.52
N ASN A 79 -0.28 13.13 -25.95
CA ASN A 79 0.80 13.77 -25.17
C ASN A 79 2.20 13.22 -25.44
N LEU A 80 2.43 12.64 -26.62
CA LEU A 80 3.70 11.98 -26.98
C LEU A 80 4.96 12.85 -26.79
N ASP A 81 4.84 14.14 -26.94
CA ASP A 81 5.97 15.08 -26.81
C ASP A 81 6.12 15.66 -25.37
N SER A 82 5.19 15.32 -24.47
CA SER A 82 5.30 15.64 -23.05
C SER A 82 6.38 14.80 -22.37
N ILE A 83 6.94 15.30 -21.29
CA ILE A 83 7.95 14.57 -20.50
C ILE A 83 7.24 13.48 -19.70
N ALA A 84 7.62 12.23 -19.91
CA ALA A 84 7.16 11.08 -19.13
C ALA A 84 8.04 10.84 -17.89
N ILE A 85 9.36 10.97 -18.04
CA ILE A 85 10.33 10.63 -16.98
C ILE A 85 11.40 11.71 -16.90
N GLU A 86 11.76 12.10 -15.67
CA GLU A 86 13.01 12.79 -15.38
C GLU A 86 13.88 11.98 -14.41
N TYR A 87 15.10 11.67 -14.85
CA TYR A 87 16.03 10.83 -14.12
C TYR A 87 17.44 11.43 -14.15
N PHE A 88 17.97 11.86 -13.01
CA PHE A 88 19.25 12.56 -12.90
C PHE A 88 19.42 13.71 -13.91
N GLY A 89 18.35 14.46 -14.17
CA GLY A 89 18.31 15.58 -15.09
C GLY A 89 18.18 15.20 -16.57
N LYS A 90 18.14 13.92 -16.93
CA LYS A 90 17.73 13.44 -18.24
C LYS A 90 16.22 13.43 -18.30
N LYS A 91 15.65 14.12 -19.25
CA LYS A 91 14.22 14.11 -19.57
C LYS A 91 13.98 13.14 -20.72
N ILE A 92 12.94 12.33 -20.61
CA ILE A 92 12.52 11.32 -21.58
C ILE A 92 11.06 11.60 -21.87
N THR A 93 10.72 11.85 -23.13
CA THR A 93 9.33 12.09 -23.56
C THR A 93 8.54 10.77 -23.62
N TYR A 94 7.20 10.84 -23.70
CA TYR A 94 6.36 9.65 -23.92
C TYR A 94 6.73 8.95 -25.24
N ARG A 95 7.05 9.69 -26.29
CA ARG A 95 7.55 9.15 -27.55
C ARG A 95 8.83 8.33 -27.35
N GLU A 96 9.81 8.90 -26.67
CA GLU A 96 11.08 8.22 -26.37
C GLU A 96 10.88 7.04 -25.42
N LEU A 97 9.96 7.15 -24.46
CA LEU A 97 9.57 6.04 -23.58
C LEU A 97 9.05 4.85 -24.39
N ILE A 98 8.08 5.09 -25.25
CA ILE A 98 7.49 4.06 -26.11
C ILE A 98 8.55 3.46 -27.05
N GLU A 99 9.38 4.29 -27.68
CA GLU A 99 10.47 3.78 -28.53
C GLU A 99 11.45 2.88 -27.78
N ASN A 100 11.84 3.27 -26.55
CA ASN A 100 12.73 2.45 -25.72
C ASN A 100 12.07 1.14 -25.25
N ILE A 101 10.76 1.12 -25.00
CA ILE A 101 9.99 -0.10 -24.74
C ILE A 101 10.03 -1.02 -25.95
N GLU A 102 9.80 -0.48 -27.15
CA GLU A 102 9.83 -1.23 -28.41
C GLU A 102 11.19 -1.90 -28.66
N ILE A 103 12.29 -1.14 -28.44
CA ILE A 103 13.65 -1.66 -28.57
C ILE A 103 13.91 -2.76 -27.55
N THR A 104 13.48 -2.56 -26.32
CA THR A 104 13.65 -3.55 -25.24
C THR A 104 12.89 -4.83 -25.54
N ALA A 105 11.66 -4.72 -26.04
CA ALA A 105 10.85 -5.86 -26.45
C ALA A 105 11.52 -6.67 -27.59
N ALA A 106 12.02 -5.98 -28.60
CA ALA A 106 12.74 -6.60 -29.71
C ALA A 106 14.04 -7.30 -29.24
N SER A 107 14.77 -6.67 -28.28
CA SER A 107 15.97 -7.26 -27.68
C SER A 107 15.65 -8.51 -26.87
N LEU A 108 14.53 -8.54 -26.13
CA LEU A 108 14.07 -9.71 -25.38
C LEU A 108 13.75 -10.88 -26.31
N VAL A 109 13.01 -10.64 -27.40
CA VAL A 109 12.66 -11.67 -28.39
C VAL A 109 13.92 -12.19 -29.11
N LYS A 110 14.84 -11.29 -29.48
CA LYS A 110 16.15 -11.67 -30.06
C LYS A 110 16.94 -12.58 -29.11
N ASP A 111 16.84 -12.33 -27.81
CA ASP A 111 17.50 -13.13 -26.77
C ASP A 111 16.76 -14.44 -26.46
N GLY A 112 15.60 -14.68 -27.05
CA GLY A 112 14.86 -15.92 -26.98
C GLY A 112 13.68 -15.94 -26.01
N VAL A 113 13.32 -14.80 -25.41
CA VAL A 113 12.12 -14.70 -24.56
C VAL A 113 10.87 -14.85 -25.40
N LYS A 114 9.93 -15.67 -24.95
CA LYS A 114 8.69 -16.02 -25.64
C LYS A 114 7.48 -15.59 -24.80
N GLU A 115 6.32 -15.62 -25.45
CA GLU A 115 5.03 -15.49 -24.80
C GLU A 115 4.91 -16.45 -23.60
N LYS A 116 4.37 -15.99 -22.49
CA LYS A 116 4.20 -16.71 -21.19
C LYS A 116 5.48 -17.11 -20.47
N ASP A 117 6.66 -16.80 -21.02
CA ASP A 117 7.89 -16.91 -20.26
C ASP A 117 7.87 -15.93 -19.08
N LYS A 118 8.43 -16.36 -17.95
CA LYS A 118 8.59 -15.50 -16.79
C LYS A 118 9.99 -14.92 -16.75
N VAL A 119 10.04 -13.58 -16.76
CA VAL A 119 11.30 -12.84 -16.65
C VAL A 119 11.41 -12.27 -15.24
N SER A 120 12.44 -12.68 -14.50
CA SER A 120 12.71 -12.15 -13.17
C SER A 120 13.31 -10.74 -13.27
N VAL A 121 12.62 -9.76 -12.71
CA VAL A 121 13.04 -8.35 -12.68
C VAL A 121 13.37 -7.95 -11.25
N SER A 122 14.67 -7.70 -10.98
CA SER A 122 15.12 -7.32 -9.63
C SER A 122 15.85 -5.98 -9.69
N MET A 123 15.08 -4.90 -9.78
CA MET A 123 15.56 -3.54 -9.96
C MET A 123 14.83 -2.55 -9.07
N SER A 124 15.46 -1.39 -8.81
CA SER A 124 14.79 -0.19 -8.31
C SER A 124 14.25 0.64 -9.48
N TYR A 125 13.59 1.78 -9.23
CA TYR A 125 13.20 2.64 -10.32
C TYR A 125 14.38 3.24 -11.07
N LEU A 126 14.50 2.81 -12.30
CA LEU A 126 15.35 3.32 -13.38
C LEU A 126 14.45 3.46 -14.61
N PRO A 127 14.77 4.29 -15.61
CA PRO A 127 14.05 4.28 -16.90
C PRO A 127 14.00 2.87 -17.50
N GLU A 128 15.10 2.13 -17.41
CA GLU A 128 15.24 0.76 -17.91
C GLU A 128 14.29 -0.23 -17.20
N THR A 129 13.93 0.03 -15.94
CA THR A 129 12.92 -0.79 -15.22
C THR A 129 11.55 -0.65 -15.88
N ILE A 130 11.17 0.58 -16.19
CA ILE A 130 9.90 0.87 -16.87
C ILE A 130 9.89 0.25 -18.26
N TYR A 131 10.96 0.45 -19.04
CA TYR A 131 11.08 -0.18 -20.38
C TYR A 131 10.94 -1.70 -20.29
N THR A 132 11.61 -2.33 -19.35
CA THR A 132 11.61 -3.78 -19.13
C THR A 132 10.21 -4.30 -18.84
N ILE A 133 9.50 -3.70 -17.87
CA ILE A 133 8.18 -4.16 -17.45
C ILE A 133 7.18 -4.10 -18.61
N TYR A 134 7.13 -2.99 -19.33
CA TYR A 134 6.23 -2.84 -20.48
C TYR A 134 6.66 -3.69 -21.68
N ALA A 135 7.97 -3.86 -21.90
CA ALA A 135 8.48 -4.70 -23.00
C ALA A 135 8.12 -6.18 -22.79
N ILE A 136 8.25 -6.69 -21.57
CA ILE A 136 7.83 -8.04 -21.20
C ILE A 136 6.33 -8.20 -21.45
N ASN A 137 5.52 -7.24 -21.01
CA ASN A 137 4.06 -7.28 -21.20
C ASN A 137 3.67 -7.19 -22.68
N LYS A 138 4.36 -6.35 -23.49
CA LYS A 138 4.12 -6.21 -24.93
C LYS A 138 4.27 -7.53 -25.70
N ILE A 139 5.23 -8.36 -25.32
CA ILE A 139 5.50 -9.66 -25.98
C ILE A 139 4.71 -10.81 -25.36
N GLY A 140 3.73 -10.53 -24.48
CA GLY A 140 2.91 -11.54 -23.81
C GLY A 140 3.66 -12.40 -22.80
N ALA A 141 4.87 -11.99 -22.39
CA ALA A 141 5.62 -12.61 -21.30
C ALA A 141 5.18 -12.02 -19.95
N GLU A 142 5.60 -12.63 -18.84
CA GLU A 142 5.14 -12.33 -17.50
C GLU A 142 6.29 -11.83 -16.61
N VAL A 143 6.06 -10.75 -15.87
CA VAL A 143 7.06 -10.19 -14.96
C VAL A 143 7.04 -10.96 -13.63
N ASN A 144 8.18 -11.51 -13.22
CA ASN A 144 8.40 -11.99 -11.86
C ASN A 144 9.17 -10.91 -11.09
N MET A 145 8.45 -10.05 -10.35
CA MET A 145 9.02 -8.87 -9.70
C MET A 145 9.66 -9.24 -8.36
N ILE A 146 10.95 -8.99 -8.22
CA ILE A 146 11.75 -9.38 -7.04
C ILE A 146 12.39 -8.15 -6.40
N ASP A 147 12.19 -7.95 -5.09
CA ASP A 147 12.88 -6.91 -4.34
C ASP A 147 14.41 -7.17 -4.29
N PRO A 148 15.25 -6.30 -4.84
CA PRO A 148 16.71 -6.49 -4.87
C PRO A 148 17.37 -6.48 -3.48
N ARG A 149 16.65 -6.06 -2.45
CA ARG A 149 17.15 -5.91 -1.09
C ARG A 149 17.10 -7.22 -0.29
N ILE A 150 16.22 -8.15 -0.65
CA ILE A 150 16.06 -9.43 0.06
C ILE A 150 17.32 -10.30 0.00
N ASN A 151 17.38 -11.30 0.84
CA ASN A 151 18.52 -12.20 0.90
C ASN A 151 18.60 -13.13 -0.33
N PRO A 152 19.79 -13.68 -0.64
CA PRO A 152 19.99 -14.53 -1.81
C PRO A 152 19.09 -15.78 -1.82
N GLN A 153 18.78 -16.36 -0.66
CA GLN A 153 17.94 -17.57 -0.55
C GLN A 153 16.52 -17.31 -1.06
N LEU A 154 15.92 -16.18 -0.66
CA LEU A 154 14.60 -15.79 -1.15
C LEU A 154 14.61 -15.44 -2.65
N ILE A 155 15.68 -14.79 -3.14
CA ILE A 155 15.83 -14.55 -4.59
C ILE A 155 15.84 -15.88 -5.34
N THR A 156 16.63 -16.87 -4.86
CA THR A 156 16.69 -18.22 -5.43
C THR A 156 15.29 -18.87 -5.46
N GLU A 157 14.58 -18.80 -4.33
CA GLU A 157 13.25 -19.36 -4.21
C GLU A 157 12.27 -18.75 -5.20
N TYR A 158 12.27 -17.44 -5.37
CA TYR A 158 11.34 -16.75 -6.26
C TYR A 158 11.65 -17.01 -7.74
N ILE A 159 12.93 -17.07 -8.14
CA ILE A 159 13.34 -17.44 -9.49
C ILE A 159 12.90 -18.88 -9.81
N ASN A 160 13.16 -19.81 -8.90
CA ASN A 160 12.80 -21.23 -9.09
C ASN A 160 11.28 -21.45 -9.05
N LYS A 161 10.55 -20.79 -8.16
CA LYS A 161 9.08 -20.86 -8.12
C LYS A 161 8.45 -20.37 -9.43
N ALA A 162 8.97 -19.27 -9.97
CA ALA A 162 8.50 -18.72 -11.24
C ALA A 162 8.99 -19.53 -12.46
N ASP A 163 9.97 -20.41 -12.28
CA ASP A 163 10.67 -21.10 -13.38
C ASP A 163 11.24 -20.12 -14.41
N SER A 164 11.79 -18.99 -13.93
CA SER A 164 12.35 -17.95 -14.80
C SER A 164 13.65 -18.42 -15.43
N LYS A 165 13.76 -18.25 -16.75
CA LYS A 165 14.98 -18.51 -17.53
C LYS A 165 15.82 -17.25 -17.74
N TYR A 166 15.21 -16.08 -17.57
CA TYR A 166 15.81 -14.78 -17.81
C TYR A 166 15.72 -13.93 -16.55
N ALA A 167 16.78 -13.20 -16.24
CA ALA A 167 16.78 -12.24 -15.16
C ALA A 167 17.35 -10.89 -15.60
N ILE A 168 16.69 -9.80 -15.24
CA ILE A 168 17.15 -8.42 -15.43
C ILE A 168 17.32 -7.79 -14.06
N VAL A 169 18.54 -7.43 -13.72
CA VAL A 169 18.92 -7.09 -12.35
C VAL A 169 19.68 -5.78 -12.27
N ILE A 170 19.52 -5.04 -11.19
CA ILE A 170 20.38 -3.88 -10.92
C ILE A 170 21.81 -4.35 -10.60
N ASP A 171 22.82 -3.69 -11.14
CA ASP A 171 24.24 -4.04 -10.98
C ASP A 171 24.70 -4.18 -9.52
N LYS A 172 24.06 -3.47 -8.60
CA LYS A 172 24.36 -3.53 -7.17
C LYS A 172 24.18 -4.92 -6.55
N ILE A 173 23.37 -5.78 -7.16
CA ILE A 173 23.10 -7.14 -6.66
C ILE A 173 23.82 -8.24 -7.46
N GLU A 174 24.67 -7.91 -8.43
CA GLU A 174 25.42 -8.90 -9.24
C GLU A 174 26.10 -9.98 -8.37
N ARG A 175 26.75 -9.58 -7.27
CA ARG A 175 27.38 -10.53 -6.34
C ARG A 175 26.38 -11.47 -5.66
N LYS A 176 25.15 -11.03 -5.43
CA LYS A 176 24.09 -11.90 -4.90
C LYS A 176 23.65 -12.91 -5.96
N ILE A 177 23.47 -12.44 -7.19
CA ILE A 177 23.06 -13.29 -8.33
C ILE A 177 24.16 -14.31 -8.63
N GLU A 178 25.42 -13.91 -8.68
CA GLU A 178 26.55 -14.81 -8.89
C GLU A 178 26.55 -15.98 -7.88
N LYS A 179 26.30 -15.69 -6.60
CA LYS A 179 26.26 -16.71 -5.54
C LYS A 179 25.12 -17.73 -5.72
N ILE A 180 24.02 -17.35 -6.35
CA ILE A 180 22.86 -18.22 -6.50
C ILE A 180 22.81 -18.96 -7.84
N LEU A 181 23.66 -18.60 -8.82
CA LEU A 181 23.70 -19.25 -10.14
C LEU A 181 23.71 -20.79 -10.08
N PRO A 182 24.47 -21.44 -9.17
CA PRO A 182 24.46 -22.89 -9.08
C PRO A 182 23.11 -23.51 -8.66
N ASN A 183 22.20 -22.69 -8.11
CA ASN A 183 20.94 -23.13 -7.52
C ASN A 183 19.70 -22.67 -8.32
N VAL A 184 19.91 -21.99 -9.46
CA VAL A 184 18.85 -21.48 -10.34
C VAL A 184 19.14 -21.88 -11.79
N ASN A 185 18.10 -22.03 -12.59
CA ASN A 185 18.25 -22.40 -14.01
C ASN A 185 18.01 -21.16 -14.89
N LEU A 186 18.95 -20.21 -14.84
CA LEU A 186 18.92 -18.99 -15.66
C LEU A 186 19.78 -19.17 -16.92
N ASP A 187 19.19 -18.98 -18.08
CA ASP A 187 19.88 -19.00 -19.36
C ASP A 187 20.66 -17.69 -19.60
N LYS A 188 20.05 -16.56 -19.19
CA LYS A 188 20.64 -15.23 -19.35
C LYS A 188 20.37 -14.33 -18.15
N VAL A 189 21.37 -13.52 -17.79
CA VAL A 189 21.25 -12.46 -16.81
C VAL A 189 21.73 -11.15 -17.43
N ILE A 190 20.86 -10.14 -17.44
CA ILE A 190 21.16 -8.78 -17.91
C ILE A 190 21.37 -7.89 -16.69
N SER A 191 22.49 -7.21 -16.63
CA SER A 191 22.85 -6.27 -15.56
C SER A 191 22.65 -4.83 -16.00
N VAL A 192 21.91 -4.08 -15.17
CA VAL A 192 21.54 -2.68 -15.43
C VAL A 192 22.22 -1.76 -14.43
N SER A 193 23.09 -0.88 -14.92
CA SER A 193 23.67 0.17 -14.09
C SER A 193 22.71 1.34 -13.94
N PRO A 194 22.53 1.90 -12.72
CA PRO A 194 21.77 3.14 -12.52
C PRO A 194 22.31 4.34 -13.31
N MET A 195 23.52 4.23 -13.84
CA MET A 195 24.17 5.32 -14.58
C MET A 195 23.91 5.29 -16.09
N VAL A 196 23.31 4.23 -16.63
CA VAL A 196 23.03 4.09 -18.09
C VAL A 196 22.21 5.28 -18.62
N SER A 197 21.17 5.67 -17.91
CA SER A 197 20.32 6.82 -18.27
C SER A 197 20.63 8.09 -17.49
N HIS A 198 21.80 8.22 -16.88
CA HIS A 198 22.18 9.44 -16.16
C HIS A 198 22.26 10.67 -17.08
N GLY A 199 21.77 11.85 -16.66
CA GLY A 199 21.74 13.07 -17.47
C GLY A 199 23.12 13.56 -17.91
N ASN A 200 24.17 13.38 -17.09
CA ASN A 200 25.53 13.78 -17.43
C ASN A 200 26.20 12.77 -18.38
N PRO A 201 26.59 13.19 -19.62
CA PRO A 201 27.23 12.31 -20.61
C PRO A 201 28.54 11.69 -20.15
N LEU A 202 29.33 12.41 -19.34
CA LEU A 202 30.61 11.91 -18.84
C LEU A 202 30.41 10.72 -17.89
N ILE A 203 29.39 10.77 -17.04
CA ILE A 203 29.05 9.67 -16.13
C ILE A 203 28.64 8.45 -16.93
N ARG A 204 27.80 8.61 -17.96
CA ARG A 204 27.42 7.51 -18.86
C ARG A 204 28.62 6.92 -19.59
N PHE A 205 29.56 7.78 -20.03
CA PHE A 205 30.77 7.32 -20.69
C PHE A 205 31.66 6.48 -19.74
N ILE A 206 31.87 6.94 -18.52
CA ILE A 206 32.65 6.21 -17.51
C ILE A 206 31.98 4.87 -17.18
N ASP A 207 30.66 4.85 -17.07
CA ASP A 207 29.89 3.65 -16.74
C ASP A 207 30.06 2.53 -17.80
N LYS A 208 30.27 2.87 -19.07
CA LYS A 208 30.54 1.88 -20.13
C LYS A 208 31.77 1.01 -19.85
N PHE A 209 32.75 1.52 -19.15
CA PHE A 209 33.98 0.78 -18.80
C PHE A 209 33.85 -0.04 -17.51
N LYS A 210 32.74 0.07 -16.79
CA LYS A 210 32.47 -0.75 -15.62
C LYS A 210 32.40 -2.22 -16.04
N LYS A 211 33.19 -3.08 -15.38
CA LYS A 211 33.16 -4.52 -15.63
C LYS A 211 31.90 -5.14 -15.02
N SER A 212 31.28 -6.04 -15.73
CA SER A 212 30.19 -6.91 -15.26
C SER A 212 30.51 -8.35 -15.63
N LYS A 213 30.03 -9.30 -14.86
CA LYS A 213 30.07 -10.74 -15.19
C LYS A 213 28.86 -11.17 -16.02
N PHE A 214 27.86 -10.32 -16.12
CA PHE A 214 26.62 -10.54 -16.85
C PHE A 214 26.57 -9.65 -18.08
N ILE A 215 25.61 -9.93 -18.98
CA ILE A 215 25.37 -9.09 -20.15
C ILE A 215 24.98 -7.70 -19.68
N LYS A 216 25.69 -6.67 -20.12
CA LYS A 216 25.34 -5.30 -19.77
C LYS A 216 24.12 -4.85 -20.53
N TRP A 217 23.31 -3.99 -19.91
CA TRP A 217 22.17 -3.37 -20.57
C TRP A 217 22.54 -2.74 -21.93
N THR A 218 23.69 -2.08 -22.01
CA THR A 218 24.19 -1.43 -23.23
C THR A 218 24.54 -2.41 -24.38
N GLU A 219 24.77 -3.66 -24.06
CA GLU A 219 25.03 -4.75 -25.01
C GLU A 219 23.72 -5.45 -25.40
N PHE A 220 22.82 -5.60 -24.42
CA PHE A 220 21.49 -6.18 -24.59
C PHE A 220 20.56 -5.26 -25.42
N PHE A 221 20.54 -3.95 -25.12
CA PHE A 221 19.66 -2.96 -25.74
C PHE A 221 20.18 -2.58 -27.12
N ASP A 222 19.69 -3.29 -28.14
CA ASP A 222 20.13 -3.13 -29.53
C ASP A 222 19.10 -2.35 -30.37
N LYS A 223 19.43 -1.10 -30.66
CA LYS A 223 18.59 -0.19 -31.46
C LYS A 223 18.35 -0.66 -32.89
N ASN A 224 19.21 -1.53 -33.41
CA ASN A 224 19.14 -2.04 -34.79
C ASN A 224 18.26 -3.29 -34.90
N THR A 225 17.78 -3.83 -33.79
CA THR A 225 16.88 -4.97 -33.81
C THR A 225 15.54 -4.59 -34.44
N GLU A 226 15.03 -5.39 -35.34
CA GLU A 226 13.70 -5.22 -35.95
C GLU A 226 12.62 -5.23 -34.87
N ARG A 227 11.65 -4.31 -34.97
CA ARG A 227 10.55 -4.21 -33.99
C ARG A 227 9.65 -5.42 -34.09
N VAL A 228 9.15 -5.85 -32.94
CA VAL A 228 8.22 -6.98 -32.82
C VAL A 228 6.80 -6.49 -32.67
N GLU A 229 5.86 -7.27 -33.17
CA GLU A 229 4.44 -6.97 -32.98
C GLU A 229 4.02 -7.12 -31.52
N THR A 230 2.95 -6.43 -31.14
CA THR A 230 2.36 -6.56 -29.82
C THR A 230 1.53 -7.84 -29.77
N VAL A 231 1.80 -8.71 -28.80
CA VAL A 231 0.99 -9.90 -28.57
C VAL A 231 -0.36 -9.48 -27.97
N GLU A 232 -1.44 -10.00 -28.52
CA GLU A 232 -2.78 -9.80 -27.96
C GLU A 232 -2.93 -10.60 -26.67
N VAL A 233 -3.23 -9.92 -25.59
CA VAL A 233 -3.52 -10.49 -24.28
C VAL A 233 -4.79 -9.89 -23.71
N LYS A 234 -5.47 -10.66 -22.87
CA LYS A 234 -6.70 -10.23 -22.18
C LYS A 234 -6.39 -9.62 -20.81
N GLY A 235 -7.36 -8.90 -20.28
CA GLY A 235 -7.26 -8.34 -18.93
C GLY A 235 -6.99 -9.38 -17.85
N GLU A 236 -7.52 -10.58 -18.01
CA GLU A 236 -7.33 -11.72 -17.07
C GLU A 236 -6.00 -12.48 -17.28
N ASP A 237 -5.23 -12.20 -18.33
CA ASP A 237 -3.91 -12.82 -18.52
C ASP A 237 -2.92 -12.24 -17.52
N LEU A 238 -2.04 -13.11 -16.98
CA LEU A 238 -1.06 -12.74 -15.98
C LEU A 238 -0.05 -11.73 -16.54
N ALA A 239 0.07 -10.59 -15.89
CA ALA A 239 1.05 -9.55 -16.23
C ALA A 239 2.25 -9.58 -15.29
N VAL A 240 2.00 -9.61 -13.97
CA VAL A 240 3.03 -9.51 -12.95
C VAL A 240 2.77 -10.47 -11.78
N ILE A 241 3.81 -11.13 -11.30
CA ILE A 241 3.84 -11.79 -9.98
C ILE A 241 4.56 -10.86 -9.02
N GLU A 242 3.87 -10.45 -7.96
CA GLU A 242 4.43 -9.56 -6.93
C GLU A 242 4.42 -10.22 -5.56
N TYR A 243 5.53 -10.14 -4.81
CA TYR A 243 5.66 -10.86 -3.54
C TYR A 243 5.31 -9.98 -2.35
N THR A 244 4.40 -10.48 -1.51
CA THR A 244 4.06 -9.85 -0.25
C THR A 244 4.80 -10.54 0.90
N SER A 245 5.29 -9.74 1.86
CA SER A 245 5.76 -10.24 3.14
C SER A 245 4.55 -10.63 3.99
N GLY A 246 4.00 -11.82 3.77
CA GLY A 246 2.84 -12.29 4.51
C GLY A 246 3.02 -12.17 6.03
N THR A 247 1.97 -11.80 6.75
CA THR A 247 1.94 -11.76 8.23
C THR A 247 2.25 -13.12 8.87
N SER A 248 2.20 -14.20 8.08
CA SER A 248 2.53 -15.58 8.48
C SER A 248 3.98 -16.00 8.24
N GLY A 249 4.85 -15.07 7.80
CA GLY A 249 6.28 -15.33 7.59
C GLY A 249 6.64 -16.03 6.27
N ASP A 250 5.68 -16.60 5.53
CA ASP A 250 5.90 -17.24 4.22
C ASP A 250 5.42 -16.32 3.08
N PRO A 251 6.35 -15.75 2.28
CA PRO A 251 6.00 -14.82 1.22
C PRO A 251 5.12 -15.46 0.15
N LYS A 252 4.13 -14.72 -0.32
CA LYS A 252 3.19 -15.15 -1.34
C LYS A 252 3.36 -14.32 -2.60
N GLY A 253 3.49 -14.99 -3.75
CA GLY A 253 3.46 -14.34 -5.06
C GLY A 253 2.01 -14.06 -5.46
N VAL A 254 1.60 -12.81 -5.43
CA VAL A 254 0.27 -12.35 -5.86
C VAL A 254 0.27 -12.23 -7.37
N LYS A 255 -0.65 -12.89 -8.04
CA LYS A 255 -0.81 -12.82 -9.50
C LYS A 255 -1.66 -11.61 -9.88
N LEU A 256 -1.07 -10.64 -10.53
CA LEU A 256 -1.75 -9.46 -11.08
C LEU A 256 -1.95 -9.64 -12.58
N GLY A 257 -3.21 -9.64 -13.03
CA GLY A 257 -3.56 -9.65 -14.45
C GLY A 257 -3.41 -8.27 -15.08
N ASN A 258 -3.50 -8.17 -16.40
CA ASN A 258 -3.50 -6.86 -17.08
C ASN A 258 -4.60 -5.95 -16.57
N LYS A 259 -5.78 -6.49 -16.26
CA LYS A 259 -6.92 -5.75 -15.70
C LYS A 259 -6.65 -5.14 -14.32
N SER A 260 -5.69 -5.68 -13.58
CA SER A 260 -5.22 -5.07 -12.33
C SER A 260 -4.59 -3.70 -12.56
N PHE A 261 -3.98 -3.48 -13.73
CA PHE A 261 -3.35 -2.23 -14.14
C PHE A 261 -4.35 -1.32 -14.86
N THR A 262 -4.97 -1.80 -15.93
CA THR A 262 -5.91 -1.01 -16.75
C THR A 262 -7.11 -0.52 -15.93
N GLY A 263 -7.57 -1.33 -14.96
CA GLY A 263 -8.67 -0.95 -14.08
C GLY A 263 -8.28 0.15 -13.10
N LEU A 264 -7.07 0.12 -12.53
CA LEU A 264 -6.62 1.18 -11.61
C LEU A 264 -6.37 2.49 -12.36
N ALA A 265 -5.75 2.46 -13.54
CA ALA A 265 -5.58 3.65 -14.38
C ALA A 265 -6.93 4.30 -14.72
N HIS A 266 -7.94 3.48 -15.04
CA HIS A 266 -9.30 3.95 -15.27
C HIS A 266 -9.89 4.65 -14.03
N PHE A 267 -9.83 4.04 -12.84
CA PHE A 267 -10.40 4.61 -11.61
C PHE A 267 -9.68 5.87 -11.12
N GLN A 268 -8.38 5.95 -11.27
CA GLN A 268 -7.63 7.12 -10.83
C GLN A 268 -7.86 8.32 -11.73
N HIS A 269 -8.09 8.10 -13.01
CA HIS A 269 -8.51 9.15 -13.95
C HIS A 269 -9.82 9.82 -13.50
N GLU A 270 -10.71 9.06 -12.87
CA GLU A 270 -11.94 9.54 -12.25
C GLU A 270 -11.70 10.30 -10.92
N SER A 271 -10.60 10.03 -10.25
CA SER A 271 -10.37 10.44 -8.85
C SER A 271 -9.36 11.57 -8.68
N LEU A 272 -8.35 11.68 -9.54
CA LEU A 272 -7.33 12.72 -9.52
C LEU A 272 -7.56 13.72 -10.64
N LYS A 273 -7.72 15.00 -10.30
CA LYS A 273 -7.77 16.10 -11.28
C LYS A 273 -6.38 16.68 -11.49
N ASN A 274 -5.53 15.92 -12.13
CA ASN A 274 -4.20 16.31 -12.51
C ASN A 274 -4.17 16.77 -13.98
N GLU A 275 -3.16 17.56 -14.32
CA GLU A 275 -2.91 18.06 -15.68
C GLU A 275 -1.76 17.27 -16.32
N ILE A 276 -1.81 17.11 -17.65
CA ILE A 276 -0.72 16.49 -18.40
C ILE A 276 0.58 17.26 -18.14
N GLY A 277 1.63 16.53 -17.75
CA GLY A 277 2.95 17.09 -17.46
C GLY A 277 3.15 17.56 -16.02
N ASP A 278 2.15 17.44 -15.14
CA ASP A 278 2.34 17.64 -13.70
C ASP A 278 3.45 16.73 -13.18
N LYS A 279 4.36 17.28 -12.39
CA LYS A 279 5.50 16.54 -11.85
C LYS A 279 5.09 15.71 -10.65
N PHE A 280 5.25 14.45 -10.78
CA PHE A 280 4.94 13.46 -9.78
C PHE A 280 6.21 12.88 -9.16
N LEU A 281 6.44 13.15 -7.87
CA LEU A 281 7.60 12.60 -7.16
C LEU A 281 7.37 11.13 -6.80
N LEU A 282 7.96 10.24 -7.60
CA LEU A 282 7.85 8.79 -7.46
C LEU A 282 8.89 8.26 -6.47
N ILE A 283 8.46 7.95 -5.27
CA ILE A 283 9.34 7.47 -4.18
C ILE A 283 9.13 5.97 -3.91
N MET A 284 7.90 5.48 -4.06
CA MET A 284 7.56 4.10 -3.75
C MET A 284 8.16 3.14 -4.78
N PRO A 285 8.82 2.05 -4.36
CA PRO A 285 9.57 1.19 -5.29
C PRO A 285 8.68 0.30 -6.18
N PRO A 286 9.20 -0.19 -7.34
CA PRO A 286 8.42 -0.96 -8.32
C PRO A 286 8.09 -2.40 -7.88
N PHE A 287 8.71 -2.90 -6.82
CA PHE A 287 8.44 -4.23 -6.25
C PHE A 287 7.43 -4.17 -5.09
N ILE A 288 6.57 -3.16 -5.08
CA ILE A 288 5.40 -2.98 -4.22
C ILE A 288 4.26 -2.50 -5.11
N ALA A 289 3.08 -3.13 -5.05
CA ALA A 289 1.93 -2.78 -5.90
C ALA A 289 1.60 -1.28 -5.87
N TYR A 290 1.77 -0.62 -4.72
CA TYR A 290 1.58 0.82 -4.59
C TYR A 290 2.52 1.63 -5.50
N GLY A 291 3.80 1.26 -5.57
CA GLY A 291 4.74 1.87 -6.51
C GLY A 291 4.49 1.45 -7.95
N LEU A 292 4.32 0.15 -8.20
CA LEU A 292 4.20 -0.42 -9.54
C LEU A 292 2.91 0.00 -10.24
N VAL A 293 1.76 -0.20 -9.60
CA VAL A 293 0.46 0.04 -10.23
C VAL A 293 0.11 1.51 -10.19
N ILE A 294 0.05 2.12 -8.98
CA ILE A 294 -0.32 3.55 -8.85
C ILE A 294 0.84 4.45 -9.28
N GLY A 295 2.03 4.26 -8.70
CA GLY A 295 3.15 5.20 -8.93
C GLY A 295 3.70 5.18 -10.35
N MET A 296 3.67 4.05 -11.04
CA MET A 296 4.20 3.91 -12.39
C MET A 296 3.08 3.92 -13.44
N HIS A 297 2.30 2.83 -13.49
CA HIS A 297 1.38 2.62 -14.61
C HIS A 297 0.28 3.66 -14.67
N ASP A 298 -0.42 3.85 -13.56
CA ASP A 298 -1.50 4.80 -13.45
C ASP A 298 -1.03 6.23 -13.75
N MET A 299 0.05 6.72 -13.11
CA MET A 299 0.55 8.07 -13.35
C MET A 299 1.04 8.28 -14.78
N LEU A 300 1.63 7.27 -15.43
CA LEU A 300 2.00 7.35 -16.85
C LEU A 300 0.76 7.40 -17.76
N CYS A 301 -0.28 6.63 -17.47
CA CYS A 301 -1.54 6.70 -18.21
C CYS A 301 -2.24 8.06 -18.04
N GLN A 302 -2.03 8.74 -16.93
CA GLN A 302 -2.55 10.09 -16.71
C GLN A 302 -1.68 11.22 -17.30
N GLY A 303 -0.65 10.89 -18.07
CA GLY A 303 0.21 11.89 -18.72
C GLY A 303 1.17 12.61 -17.77
N GLN A 304 1.45 12.07 -16.61
CA GLN A 304 2.30 12.70 -15.59
C GLN A 304 3.78 12.67 -15.96
N HIS A 305 4.52 13.64 -15.42
CA HIS A 305 5.98 13.73 -15.49
C HIS A 305 6.58 13.07 -14.24
N LEU A 306 7.02 11.81 -14.33
CA LEU A 306 7.60 11.08 -13.21
C LEU A 306 9.01 11.56 -12.84
N LEU A 307 9.17 12.09 -11.64
CA LEU A 307 10.47 12.40 -11.05
C LEU A 307 11.00 11.16 -10.32
N MET A 308 11.96 10.47 -10.92
CA MET A 308 12.48 9.20 -10.41
C MET A 308 13.78 9.38 -9.62
N ILE A 309 13.80 8.87 -8.39
CA ILE A 309 14.92 9.02 -7.45
C ILE A 309 15.44 7.65 -7.00
N PRO A 310 16.48 7.10 -7.64
CA PRO A 310 16.88 5.70 -7.52
C PRO A 310 17.49 5.30 -6.17
N ASN A 311 17.94 6.24 -5.35
CA ASN A 311 18.61 5.98 -4.07
C ASN A 311 17.81 6.53 -2.88
N PHE A 312 16.51 6.74 -3.06
CA PHE A 312 15.66 7.19 -1.97
C PHE A 312 15.43 6.04 -1.00
N THR A 313 15.79 6.25 0.27
CA THR A 313 15.57 5.31 1.36
C THR A 313 15.00 6.06 2.55
N LEU A 314 14.22 5.41 3.39
CA LEU A 314 13.51 6.06 4.51
C LEU A 314 14.46 6.73 5.51
N ASP A 315 15.62 6.12 5.77
CA ASP A 315 16.65 6.69 6.63
C ASP A 315 17.26 7.99 6.08
N LYS A 316 17.26 8.17 4.76
CA LYS A 316 17.72 9.37 4.08
C LYS A 316 16.60 10.36 3.76
N ALA A 317 15.35 9.93 3.86
CA ALA A 317 14.17 10.72 3.52
C ALA A 317 14.18 12.13 4.16
N PRO A 318 14.45 12.31 5.47
CA PRO A 318 14.43 13.63 6.09
C PRO A 318 15.39 14.65 5.44
N LYS A 319 16.56 14.18 4.99
CA LYS A 319 17.57 15.04 4.35
C LYS A 319 17.34 15.22 2.85
N MET A 320 16.77 14.22 2.19
CA MET A 320 16.61 14.19 0.74
C MET A 320 15.31 14.85 0.29
N LEU A 321 14.19 14.61 0.96
CA LEU A 321 12.88 15.08 0.54
C LEU A 321 12.85 16.60 0.36
N GLY A 322 13.32 17.35 1.35
CA GLY A 322 13.38 18.80 1.27
C GLY A 322 14.27 19.32 0.11
N LYS A 323 15.39 18.63 -0.20
CA LYS A 323 16.24 18.98 -1.35
C LYS A 323 15.55 18.73 -2.69
N LEU A 324 14.82 17.62 -2.79
CA LEU A 324 14.08 17.24 -4.00
C LEU A 324 12.91 18.20 -4.24
N ILE A 325 12.15 18.52 -3.21
CA ILE A 325 11.06 19.50 -3.27
C ILE A 325 11.60 20.87 -3.73
N ASN A 326 12.71 21.34 -3.14
CA ASN A 326 13.34 22.59 -3.56
C ASN A 326 13.83 22.60 -5.00
N LYS A 327 14.32 21.46 -5.49
CA LYS A 327 14.91 21.38 -6.81
C LYS A 327 13.86 21.25 -7.91
N TYR A 328 12.85 20.43 -7.66
CA TYR A 328 11.94 19.99 -8.71
C TYR A 328 10.56 20.65 -8.64
N HIS A 329 10.15 21.16 -7.46
CA HIS A 329 8.81 21.70 -7.22
C HIS A 329 7.72 20.75 -7.75
N PRO A 330 7.62 19.52 -7.19
CA PRO A 330 6.63 18.54 -7.66
C PRO A 330 5.21 19.00 -7.33
N GLU A 331 4.29 18.87 -8.28
CA GLU A 331 2.87 19.11 -8.08
C GLU A 331 2.22 18.02 -7.24
N TYR A 332 2.72 16.78 -7.33
CA TYR A 332 2.25 15.66 -6.53
C TYR A 332 3.41 14.90 -5.85
N ILE A 333 3.17 14.47 -4.63
CA ILE A 333 4.10 13.63 -3.86
C ILE A 333 3.34 12.39 -3.39
N MET A 334 3.86 11.22 -3.74
CA MET A 334 3.37 9.93 -3.26
C MET A 334 4.19 9.45 -2.07
N GLY A 335 3.54 8.85 -1.07
CA GLY A 335 4.27 8.30 0.06
C GLY A 335 3.41 7.58 1.08
N VAL A 336 4.05 7.18 2.16
CA VAL A 336 3.41 6.62 3.36
C VAL A 336 3.24 7.70 4.43
N PRO A 337 2.41 7.52 5.47
CA PRO A 337 2.14 8.54 6.49
C PRO A 337 3.39 9.18 7.10
N ASN A 338 4.47 8.42 7.30
CA ASN A 338 5.73 8.97 7.80
C ASN A 338 6.32 10.09 6.92
N PHE A 339 6.00 10.13 5.62
CA PHE A 339 6.44 11.25 4.76
C PHE A 339 5.77 12.57 5.10
N LEU A 340 4.53 12.56 5.61
CA LEU A 340 3.88 13.77 6.12
C LEU A 340 4.65 14.32 7.32
N THR A 341 5.01 13.46 8.26
CA THR A 341 5.79 13.85 9.44
C THR A 341 7.16 14.43 9.05
N ILE A 342 7.81 13.84 8.04
CA ILE A 342 9.08 14.37 7.50
C ILE A 342 8.85 15.73 6.80
N LEU A 343 7.78 15.86 6.02
CA LEU A 343 7.45 17.08 5.29
C LEU A 343 7.13 18.24 6.23
N MET A 344 6.50 17.99 7.37
CA MET A 344 6.20 19.02 8.38
C MET A 344 7.46 19.73 8.93
N ASN A 345 8.65 19.18 8.72
CA ASN A 345 9.91 19.88 9.02
C ASN A 345 10.39 20.83 7.90
N TYR A 346 9.70 20.88 6.75
CA TYR A 346 10.06 21.73 5.65
C TYR A 346 9.64 23.19 5.91
N LYS A 347 10.56 24.16 5.65
CA LYS A 347 10.38 25.55 6.10
C LYS A 347 10.00 26.54 5.00
N LYS A 348 10.00 26.09 3.73
CA LYS A 348 9.76 26.98 2.59
C LYS A 348 8.33 26.87 2.09
N ASP A 349 8.00 27.73 1.14
CA ASP A 349 6.72 27.77 0.43
C ASP A 349 6.42 26.46 -0.31
N LEU A 350 5.16 26.04 -0.30
CA LEU A 350 4.62 24.85 -0.95
C LEU A 350 3.42 25.17 -1.84
N SER A 351 3.29 26.41 -2.30
CA SER A 351 2.16 26.85 -3.13
C SER A 351 2.03 26.11 -4.47
N PHE A 352 3.13 25.51 -4.96
CA PHE A 352 3.15 24.69 -6.17
C PHE A 352 2.55 23.29 -5.97
N LEU A 353 2.46 22.80 -4.73
CA LEU A 353 1.97 21.46 -4.44
C LEU A 353 0.45 21.42 -4.60
N LYS A 354 -0.04 20.50 -5.45
CA LYS A 354 -1.47 20.28 -5.74
C LYS A 354 -2.05 19.15 -4.88
N GLY A 355 -1.25 18.10 -4.62
CA GLY A 355 -1.72 16.96 -3.84
C GLY A 355 -0.62 16.09 -3.22
N MET A 356 -1.00 15.38 -2.16
CA MET A 356 -0.21 14.33 -1.55
C MET A 356 -1.00 13.04 -1.54
N ILE A 357 -0.48 12.00 -2.20
CA ILE A 357 -1.11 10.67 -2.25
C ILE A 357 -0.51 9.84 -1.12
N ILE A 358 -1.31 9.55 -0.09
CA ILE A 358 -0.86 8.88 1.13
C ILE A 358 -1.61 7.55 1.29
N GLY A 359 -0.83 6.48 1.36
CA GLY A 359 -1.34 5.12 1.53
C GLY A 359 -0.30 4.16 2.06
N GLY A 360 -0.66 2.87 2.09
CA GLY A 360 0.26 1.79 2.44
C GLY A 360 0.44 1.54 3.93
N ASP A 361 0.09 2.48 4.80
CA ASP A 361 0.03 2.32 6.26
C ASP A 361 -1.08 3.19 6.85
N HIS A 362 -1.38 3.00 8.15
CA HIS A 362 -2.39 3.80 8.86
C HIS A 362 -1.94 5.26 9.01
N LEU A 363 -2.81 6.19 8.62
CA LEU A 363 -2.64 7.62 8.89
C LEU A 363 -3.51 8.01 10.09
N ASP A 364 -2.85 8.34 11.19
CA ASP A 364 -3.53 8.85 12.39
C ASP A 364 -4.23 10.17 12.09
N ALA A 365 -5.46 10.33 12.63
CA ALA A 365 -6.30 11.49 12.38
C ALA A 365 -5.69 12.80 12.89
N GLU A 366 -4.92 12.74 13.97
CA GLU A 366 -4.26 13.94 14.53
C GLU A 366 -3.05 14.35 13.69
N ILE A 367 -2.26 13.37 13.22
CA ILE A 367 -1.16 13.63 12.26
C ILE A 367 -1.72 14.23 10.98
N GLU A 368 -2.88 13.75 10.50
CA GLU A 368 -3.56 14.32 9.34
C GLU A 368 -3.96 15.77 9.56
N ARG A 369 -4.56 16.12 10.71
CA ARG A 369 -4.90 17.52 11.04
C ARG A 369 -3.67 18.42 11.06
N GLN A 370 -2.62 17.99 11.77
CA GLN A 370 -1.36 18.74 11.83
C GLN A 370 -0.74 18.95 10.46
N ALA A 371 -0.79 17.93 9.58
CA ALA A 371 -0.28 18.04 8.21
C ALA A 371 -1.13 19.00 7.36
N ARG A 372 -2.44 19.01 7.49
CA ARG A 372 -3.32 19.99 6.81
C ARG A 372 -3.02 21.43 7.25
N ASP A 373 -2.92 21.68 8.56
CA ASP A 373 -2.58 22.99 9.11
C ASP A 373 -1.18 23.43 8.66
N PHE A 374 -0.23 22.49 8.63
CA PHE A 374 1.11 22.73 8.11
C PHE A 374 1.08 23.16 6.64
N LEU A 375 0.38 22.44 5.76
CA LEU A 375 0.26 22.79 4.34
C LEU A 375 -0.31 24.20 4.15
N ILE A 376 -1.37 24.55 4.88
CA ILE A 376 -1.94 25.90 4.88
C ILE A 376 -0.88 26.94 5.32
N SER A 377 -0.12 26.66 6.37
CA SER A 377 0.95 27.54 6.87
C SER A 377 2.10 27.74 5.88
N ARG A 378 2.19 26.91 4.84
CA ARG A 378 3.16 26.97 3.73
C ARG A 378 2.54 27.42 2.42
N ASN A 379 1.40 28.12 2.47
CA ASN A 379 0.65 28.64 1.31
C ASN A 379 0.17 27.54 0.34
N SER A 380 0.13 26.27 0.78
CA SER A 380 -0.32 25.18 -0.07
C SER A 380 -1.83 24.98 0.02
N LYS A 381 -2.45 24.73 -1.15
CA LYS A 381 -3.85 24.28 -1.27
C LYS A 381 -3.93 22.76 -1.50
N ALA A 382 -2.81 22.07 -1.35
CA ALA A 382 -2.72 20.64 -1.63
C ALA A 382 -3.70 19.84 -0.77
N GLN A 383 -4.36 18.88 -1.40
CA GLN A 383 -5.18 17.89 -0.72
C GLN A 383 -4.30 16.72 -0.25
N ILE A 384 -4.59 16.20 0.94
CA ILE A 384 -4.07 14.91 1.38
C ILE A 384 -5.05 13.85 0.88
N CYS A 385 -4.74 13.27 -0.29
CA CYS A 385 -5.52 12.20 -0.90
C CYS A 385 -5.12 10.88 -0.27
N LYS A 386 -6.02 10.29 0.49
CA LYS A 386 -5.78 9.03 1.22
C LYS A 386 -6.33 7.86 0.43
N GLY A 387 -5.63 6.74 0.48
CA GLY A 387 -6.08 5.50 -0.10
C GLY A 387 -5.74 4.31 0.79
N TRP A 388 -6.62 3.34 0.79
CA TRP A 388 -6.38 2.03 1.37
C TRP A 388 -6.41 0.97 0.28
N GLY A 389 -5.59 -0.04 0.44
CA GLY A 389 -5.55 -1.19 -0.45
C GLY A 389 -4.55 -2.24 -0.04
N MET A 390 -4.49 -3.29 -0.83
CA MET A 390 -3.60 -4.43 -0.66
C MET A 390 -3.18 -4.95 -2.04
N THR A 391 -2.09 -5.70 -2.08
CA THR A 391 -1.57 -6.24 -3.36
C THR A 391 -2.62 -7.08 -4.08
N GLU A 392 -3.46 -7.81 -3.34
CA GLU A 392 -4.51 -8.68 -3.85
C GLU A 392 -5.66 -7.95 -4.57
N ILE A 393 -5.73 -6.63 -4.49
CA ILE A 393 -6.66 -5.76 -5.27
C ILE A 393 -5.88 -4.71 -6.07
N ALA A 394 -4.66 -5.06 -6.49
CA ALA A 394 -3.79 -4.22 -7.28
C ALA A 394 -3.43 -2.87 -6.63
N SER A 395 -3.34 -2.83 -5.31
CA SER A 395 -2.93 -1.67 -4.49
C SER A 395 -4.05 -0.79 -3.94
N CYS A 396 -5.13 -0.49 -4.68
CA CYS A 396 -6.09 0.53 -4.26
C CYS A 396 -7.53 -0.01 -4.28
N GLY A 397 -8.18 -0.05 -3.13
CA GLY A 397 -9.60 -0.39 -2.99
C GLY A 397 -10.47 0.82 -2.69
N THR A 398 -9.89 1.81 -1.99
CA THR A 398 -10.54 3.08 -1.66
C THR A 398 -9.63 4.24 -1.92
N PHE A 399 -10.19 5.39 -2.25
CA PHE A 399 -9.41 6.61 -2.48
C PHE A 399 -10.20 7.86 -2.11
N THR A 400 -9.52 8.92 -1.70
CA THR A 400 -10.10 10.25 -1.53
C THR A 400 -10.03 11.00 -2.85
N LYS A 401 -11.17 11.32 -3.43
CA LYS A 401 -11.22 12.15 -4.65
C LYS A 401 -10.75 13.57 -4.34
N THR A 402 -10.05 14.20 -5.30
CA THR A 402 -9.52 15.56 -5.13
C THR A 402 -10.61 16.63 -5.00
N ASP A 403 -11.81 16.35 -5.51
CA ASP A 403 -12.99 17.23 -5.44
C ASP A 403 -14.16 16.64 -4.64
N GLY A 404 -13.91 15.56 -3.92
CA GLY A 404 -14.92 14.82 -3.18
C GLY A 404 -14.78 14.93 -1.66
N ILE A 405 -15.51 14.05 -0.97
CA ILE A 405 -15.46 13.94 0.49
C ILE A 405 -14.07 13.50 0.95
N ASN A 406 -13.51 14.28 1.87
CA ASN A 406 -12.19 14.01 2.47
C ASN A 406 -12.26 14.14 3.99
N ASN A 407 -12.97 13.21 4.63
CA ASN A 407 -13.15 13.18 6.07
C ASN A 407 -11.83 12.81 6.78
N ILE A 408 -11.49 13.55 7.84
CA ILE A 408 -10.30 13.26 8.65
C ILE A 408 -10.41 11.87 9.27
N GLY A 409 -9.32 11.09 9.22
CA GLY A 409 -9.25 9.72 9.73
C GLY A 409 -9.89 8.67 8.82
N SER A 410 -10.58 9.06 7.72
CA SER A 410 -11.03 8.11 6.71
C SER A 410 -9.90 7.72 5.76
N VAL A 411 -10.04 6.58 5.11
CA VAL A 411 -9.16 6.13 4.02
C VAL A 411 -9.79 6.36 2.64
N GLY A 412 -10.74 7.29 2.55
CA GLY A 412 -11.50 7.58 1.33
C GLY A 412 -12.75 6.72 1.19
N ILE A 413 -13.26 6.68 -0.02
CA ILE A 413 -14.45 5.94 -0.44
C ILE A 413 -14.06 4.80 -1.38
N PRO A 414 -14.84 3.72 -1.53
CA PRO A 414 -14.60 2.70 -2.55
C PRO A 414 -14.51 3.29 -3.95
N LEU A 415 -13.65 2.74 -4.80
CA LEU A 415 -13.59 3.10 -6.21
C LEU A 415 -14.91 2.75 -6.91
N SER A 416 -15.21 3.41 -8.03
CA SER A 416 -16.55 3.39 -8.69
C SER A 416 -17.11 1.98 -8.95
N LYS A 417 -16.25 1.02 -9.32
CA LYS A 417 -16.63 -0.38 -9.60
C LYS A 417 -16.44 -1.35 -8.44
N ASN A 418 -15.91 -0.86 -7.31
CA ASN A 418 -15.72 -1.72 -6.15
C ASN A 418 -17.03 -1.86 -5.37
N ASN A 419 -17.22 -3.05 -4.78
CA ASN A 419 -18.26 -3.28 -3.81
C ASN A 419 -17.61 -3.69 -2.48
N VAL A 420 -18.18 -3.23 -1.37
CA VAL A 420 -17.67 -3.48 -0.03
C VAL A 420 -18.78 -3.92 0.91
N LYS A 421 -18.45 -4.82 1.82
CA LYS A 421 -19.32 -5.19 2.94
C LYS A 421 -18.49 -5.44 4.21
N ILE A 422 -19.08 -5.18 5.35
CA ILE A 422 -18.47 -5.39 6.66
C ILE A 422 -19.14 -6.61 7.30
N LEU A 423 -18.36 -7.64 7.61
CA LEU A 423 -18.86 -8.84 8.30
C LEU A 423 -18.37 -8.85 9.75
N LYS A 424 -19.14 -9.51 10.62
CA LYS A 424 -18.76 -9.66 12.03
C LYS A 424 -17.43 -10.43 12.13
N VAL A 425 -16.51 -9.89 12.94
CA VAL A 425 -15.20 -10.52 13.18
C VAL A 425 -15.38 -11.93 13.76
N ILE A 426 -14.66 -12.89 13.18
CA ILE A 426 -14.60 -14.26 13.68
C ILE A 426 -13.27 -14.42 14.43
N ASN A 427 -13.34 -14.66 15.74
CA ASN A 427 -12.16 -14.83 16.60
C ASN A 427 -11.71 -16.31 16.71
N ASP A 428 -11.97 -17.11 15.69
CA ASP A 428 -11.58 -18.53 15.62
C ASP A 428 -10.79 -18.75 14.33
N ASP A 429 -9.51 -19.08 14.44
CA ASP A 429 -8.62 -19.31 13.31
C ASP A 429 -9.05 -20.48 12.40
N ASN A 430 -9.90 -21.40 12.90
CA ASN A 430 -10.44 -22.53 12.16
C ASN A 430 -11.81 -22.26 11.54
N ALA A 431 -12.50 -21.21 11.96
CA ALA A 431 -13.80 -20.84 11.40
C ALA A 431 -13.64 -20.12 10.06
N LYS A 432 -14.56 -20.42 9.15
CA LYS A 432 -14.63 -19.73 7.84
C LYS A 432 -15.72 -18.69 7.86
N TYR A 433 -15.47 -17.57 7.20
CA TYR A 433 -16.51 -16.60 6.93
C TYR A 433 -17.55 -17.16 5.97
N ASP A 434 -18.81 -16.90 6.25
CA ASP A 434 -19.89 -17.01 5.26
C ASP A 434 -20.11 -15.64 4.64
N VAL A 435 -19.71 -15.49 3.38
CA VAL A 435 -19.87 -14.20 2.66
C VAL A 435 -21.33 -13.89 2.30
N ASP A 436 -22.22 -14.86 2.47
CA ASP A 436 -23.67 -14.65 2.36
C ASP A 436 -24.33 -14.32 3.70
N ASP A 437 -23.55 -14.26 4.79
CA ASP A 437 -24.07 -13.87 6.10
C ASP A 437 -24.43 -12.38 6.12
N VAL A 438 -25.21 -12.03 7.14
CA VAL A 438 -25.68 -10.66 7.32
C VAL A 438 -24.51 -9.72 7.54
N GLU A 439 -24.33 -8.75 6.65
CA GLU A 439 -23.37 -7.68 6.85
C GLU A 439 -23.79 -6.73 7.99
N LEU A 440 -22.80 -6.08 8.60
CA LEU A 440 -23.01 -5.08 9.63
C LEU A 440 -23.52 -3.76 9.00
N GLY A 441 -24.27 -3.00 9.80
CA GLY A 441 -24.79 -1.70 9.40
C GLY A 441 -23.73 -0.59 9.47
N TYR A 442 -24.15 0.63 9.08
CA TYR A 442 -23.29 1.80 9.12
C TYR A 442 -22.79 2.11 10.54
N GLY A 443 -21.50 2.42 10.64
CA GLY A 443 -20.84 2.75 11.90
C GLY A 443 -20.42 1.53 12.73
N GLU A 444 -20.89 0.33 12.42
CA GLU A 444 -20.47 -0.89 13.09
C GLU A 444 -19.09 -1.35 12.59
N GLU A 445 -18.31 -1.95 13.49
CA GLU A 445 -16.93 -2.38 13.21
C GLU A 445 -16.86 -3.89 12.93
N GLY A 446 -16.22 -4.26 11.85
CA GLY A 446 -16.06 -5.67 11.45
C GLY A 446 -15.02 -5.84 10.35
N THR A 447 -14.86 -7.05 9.89
CA THR A 447 -13.94 -7.41 8.80
C THR A 447 -14.44 -6.88 7.48
N LEU A 448 -13.59 -6.13 6.78
CA LEU A 448 -13.89 -5.65 5.43
C LEU A 448 -13.74 -6.78 4.41
N PHE A 449 -14.79 -6.98 3.63
CA PHE A 449 -14.77 -7.76 2.40
C PHE A 449 -14.92 -6.83 1.21
N ILE A 450 -14.08 -7.01 0.19
CA ILE A 450 -14.11 -6.21 -1.03
C ILE A 450 -14.22 -7.09 -2.26
N SER A 451 -15.10 -6.68 -3.19
CA SER A 451 -15.18 -7.19 -4.55
C SER A 451 -14.70 -6.09 -5.50
N SER A 452 -13.77 -6.38 -6.35
CA SER A 452 -13.16 -5.42 -7.28
C SER A 452 -12.87 -6.10 -8.62
N PRO A 453 -13.03 -5.41 -9.75
CA PRO A 453 -12.59 -5.93 -11.04
C PRO A 453 -11.06 -6.04 -11.18
N THR A 454 -10.30 -5.39 -10.27
CA THR A 454 -8.83 -5.43 -10.25
C THR A 454 -8.25 -6.51 -9.32
N MET A 455 -9.11 -7.42 -8.83
CA MET A 455 -8.70 -8.49 -7.92
C MET A 455 -7.62 -9.38 -8.52
N THR A 456 -6.77 -9.89 -7.64
CA THR A 456 -5.75 -10.89 -7.97
C THR A 456 -6.34 -12.12 -8.66
N LEU A 457 -5.55 -12.72 -9.55
CA LEU A 457 -5.81 -14.05 -10.11
C LEU A 457 -5.48 -15.18 -9.10
N GLY A 458 -5.24 -14.85 -7.84
CA GLY A 458 -4.84 -15.74 -6.76
C GLY A 458 -3.33 -15.75 -6.50
N TYR A 459 -2.91 -16.55 -5.54
CA TYR A 459 -1.48 -16.70 -5.22
C TYR A 459 -0.81 -17.73 -6.12
N TYR A 460 0.36 -17.38 -6.63
CA TYR A 460 1.11 -18.21 -7.56
C TYR A 460 1.52 -19.54 -6.91
N LYS A 461 1.07 -20.66 -7.49
CA LYS A 461 1.28 -22.04 -6.99
C LYS A 461 0.87 -22.27 -5.51
N LYS A 462 -0.15 -21.53 -5.02
CA LYS A 462 -0.66 -21.63 -3.64
C LYS A 462 -2.20 -21.55 -3.60
N GLU A 463 -2.89 -22.54 -4.15
CA GLU A 463 -4.37 -22.57 -4.22
C GLU A 463 -5.02 -22.56 -2.84
N GLU A 464 -4.51 -23.35 -1.90
CA GLU A 464 -5.05 -23.38 -0.52
C GLU A 464 -5.00 -21.99 0.14
N ALA A 465 -3.91 -21.24 -0.08
CA ALA A 465 -3.79 -19.89 0.43
C ALA A 465 -4.75 -18.93 -0.26
N THR A 466 -5.01 -19.12 -1.56
CA THR A 466 -5.99 -18.35 -2.33
C THR A 466 -7.40 -18.59 -1.79
N ASN A 467 -7.78 -19.84 -1.56
CA ASN A 467 -9.09 -20.24 -1.04
C ASN A 467 -9.35 -19.78 0.41
N LYS A 468 -8.31 -19.35 1.13
CA LYS A 468 -8.45 -18.74 2.46
C LYS A 468 -8.78 -17.25 2.43
N VAL A 469 -8.57 -16.58 1.30
CA VAL A 469 -8.79 -15.13 1.19
C VAL A 469 -9.83 -14.76 0.14
N VAL A 470 -10.01 -15.58 -0.89
CA VAL A 470 -11.01 -15.37 -1.94
C VAL A 470 -12.23 -16.23 -1.66
N TYR A 471 -13.38 -15.61 -1.52
CA TYR A 471 -14.68 -16.23 -1.29
C TYR A 471 -15.58 -15.96 -2.47
N THR A 472 -16.51 -16.87 -2.74
CA THR A 472 -17.55 -16.66 -3.78
C THR A 472 -18.91 -16.76 -3.12
N ASP A 473 -19.75 -15.75 -3.30
CA ASP A 473 -21.13 -15.77 -2.77
C ASP A 473 -22.07 -16.60 -3.66
N LYS A 474 -23.32 -16.75 -3.21
CA LYS A 474 -24.36 -17.51 -3.93
C LYS A 474 -24.71 -16.93 -5.31
N GLN A 475 -24.38 -15.66 -5.57
CA GLN A 475 -24.56 -15.01 -6.85
C GLN A 475 -23.36 -15.19 -7.78
N GLY A 476 -22.29 -15.84 -7.33
CA GLY A 476 -21.05 -16.03 -8.08
C GLY A 476 -20.11 -14.83 -8.01
N VAL A 477 -20.37 -13.83 -7.17
CA VAL A 477 -19.50 -12.68 -6.98
C VAL A 477 -18.32 -13.08 -6.10
N LYS A 478 -17.11 -12.74 -6.53
CA LYS A 478 -15.90 -12.98 -5.76
C LYS A 478 -15.64 -11.83 -4.79
N TRP A 479 -15.27 -12.20 -3.57
CA TRP A 479 -14.94 -11.29 -2.48
C TRP A 479 -13.57 -11.64 -1.90
N ILE A 480 -12.76 -10.64 -1.59
CA ILE A 480 -11.53 -10.80 -0.81
C ILE A 480 -11.82 -10.49 0.64
N ASN A 481 -11.51 -11.43 1.53
CA ASN A 481 -11.31 -11.15 2.94
C ASN A 481 -10.01 -10.37 3.10
N THR A 482 -10.09 -9.13 3.54
CA THR A 482 -8.91 -8.26 3.66
C THR A 482 -8.11 -8.54 4.92
N GLY A 483 -8.74 -9.17 5.94
CA GLY A 483 -8.19 -9.31 7.29
C GLY A 483 -7.99 -7.97 7.99
N ASP A 484 -8.59 -6.91 7.47
CA ASP A 484 -8.58 -5.56 8.04
C ASP A 484 -9.98 -5.22 8.60
N ILE A 485 -10.02 -4.61 9.77
CA ILE A 485 -11.25 -4.18 10.45
C ILE A 485 -11.57 -2.76 10.05
N PHE A 486 -12.82 -2.54 9.68
CA PHE A 486 -13.34 -1.27 9.22
C PHE A 486 -14.70 -0.95 9.81
N SER A 487 -15.05 0.32 9.79
CA SER A 487 -16.44 0.78 9.76
C SER A 487 -16.64 1.65 8.53
N ILE A 488 -17.88 1.71 8.04
CA ILE A 488 -18.29 2.57 6.93
C ILE A 488 -19.36 3.54 7.40
N SER A 489 -19.24 4.81 7.00
CA SER A 489 -20.23 5.84 7.29
C SER A 489 -21.29 5.92 6.18
N GLN A 490 -22.38 6.65 6.46
CA GLN A 490 -23.51 6.80 5.53
C GLN A 490 -23.16 7.54 4.23
N ASP A 491 -22.06 8.28 4.20
CA ASP A 491 -21.53 8.94 3.01
C ASP A 491 -20.57 8.04 2.20
N GLY A 492 -20.35 6.79 2.63
CA GLY A 492 -19.46 5.83 2.00
C GLY A 492 -18.01 5.91 2.43
N SER A 493 -17.63 6.83 3.33
CA SER A 493 -16.26 6.91 3.85
C SER A 493 -15.92 5.71 4.71
N LEU A 494 -14.77 5.08 4.44
CA LEU A 494 -14.26 3.96 5.23
C LEU A 494 -13.25 4.43 6.28
N TYR A 495 -13.34 3.83 7.46
CA TYR A 495 -12.47 4.09 8.60
C TYR A 495 -11.77 2.82 9.03
N PHE A 496 -10.45 2.79 8.86
CA PHE A 496 -9.61 1.68 9.30
C PHE A 496 -9.54 1.62 10.83
N LYS A 497 -9.79 0.45 11.40
CA LYS A 497 -9.81 0.21 12.85
C LYS A 497 -8.67 -0.68 13.32
N GLY A 498 -8.05 -1.43 12.41
CA GLY A 498 -6.94 -2.33 12.73
C GLY A 498 -6.91 -3.54 11.80
N ARG A 499 -6.05 -4.50 12.15
CA ARG A 499 -6.00 -5.81 11.47
C ARG A 499 -6.47 -6.90 12.40
N GLU A 500 -7.24 -7.87 11.89
CA GLU A 500 -7.69 -9.02 12.69
C GLU A 500 -6.51 -9.68 13.44
N LYS A 501 -5.43 -9.97 12.73
CA LYS A 501 -4.22 -10.59 13.31
C LYS A 501 -3.36 -9.65 14.17
N ARG A 502 -3.72 -8.38 14.30
CA ARG A 502 -3.02 -7.37 15.12
C ARG A 502 -3.91 -6.81 16.23
N ILE A 503 -5.10 -7.35 16.40
CA ILE A 503 -5.93 -7.02 17.54
C ILE A 503 -5.17 -7.45 18.79
N VAL A 504 -4.99 -6.55 19.73
CA VAL A 504 -4.53 -6.91 21.06
C VAL A 504 -5.73 -7.50 21.79
N VAL A 505 -5.85 -8.81 21.73
CA VAL A 505 -6.91 -9.55 22.43
C VAL A 505 -6.47 -9.76 23.87
N ARG A 506 -7.20 -9.19 24.81
CA ARG A 506 -6.97 -9.40 26.25
C ARG A 506 -7.25 -10.85 26.65
N PRO A 507 -6.72 -11.31 27.80
CA PRO A 507 -7.02 -12.64 28.33
C PRO A 507 -8.52 -12.90 28.56
N ASP A 508 -9.33 -11.87 28.74
CA ASP A 508 -10.79 -11.96 28.87
C ASP A 508 -11.53 -11.96 27.52
N GLY A 509 -10.80 -12.04 26.39
CA GLY A 509 -11.34 -12.06 25.03
C GLY A 509 -11.74 -10.68 24.47
N HIS A 510 -11.49 -9.59 25.22
CA HIS A 510 -11.83 -8.25 24.77
C HIS A 510 -10.76 -7.68 23.83
N ASN A 511 -11.22 -7.07 22.73
CA ASN A 511 -10.39 -6.43 21.72
C ASN A 511 -10.06 -4.98 22.12
N ILE A 512 -8.78 -4.67 22.28
CA ILE A 512 -8.34 -3.32 22.65
C ILE A 512 -8.30 -2.43 21.40
N PRO A 513 -8.91 -1.23 21.43
CA PRO A 513 -8.92 -0.27 20.33
C PRO A 513 -7.56 0.46 20.21
N SER A 514 -6.55 -0.23 19.68
CA SER A 514 -5.17 0.26 19.59
C SER A 514 -5.06 1.66 18.98
N ASN A 515 -5.81 1.93 17.91
CA ASN A 515 -5.80 3.21 17.21
C ASN A 515 -6.29 4.38 18.08
N GLN A 516 -7.22 4.13 19.01
CA GLN A 516 -7.71 5.18 19.93
C GLN A 516 -6.64 5.54 20.96
N ILE A 517 -5.87 4.57 21.43
CA ILE A 517 -4.74 4.81 22.33
C ILE A 517 -3.66 5.61 21.59
N GLU A 518 -3.28 5.14 20.37
CA GLU A 518 -2.29 5.81 19.53
C GLU A 518 -2.69 7.27 19.24
N SER A 519 -3.95 7.53 18.89
CA SER A 519 -4.46 8.88 18.63
C SER A 519 -4.37 9.78 19.85
N ILE A 520 -4.68 9.26 21.05
CA ILE A 520 -4.55 10.01 22.29
C ILE A 520 -3.08 10.38 22.55
N SER A 521 -2.17 9.43 22.38
CA SER A 521 -0.74 9.65 22.60
C SER A 521 -0.14 10.61 21.59
N ASN A 522 -0.51 10.48 20.31
CA ASN A 522 -0.08 11.37 19.22
C ASN A 522 -0.60 12.81 19.36
N SER A 523 -1.59 13.06 20.21
CA SER A 523 -2.12 14.40 20.47
C SER A 523 -1.24 15.28 21.41
N PHE A 524 -0.14 14.74 21.92
CA PHE A 524 0.81 15.48 22.74
C PHE A 524 1.96 16.04 21.90
N ASP A 525 2.30 17.31 22.10
CA ASP A 525 3.33 17.98 21.30
C ASP A 525 4.71 17.34 21.42
N GLU A 526 5.00 16.71 22.54
CA GLU A 526 6.25 16.01 22.81
C GLU A 526 6.37 14.67 22.06
N VAL A 527 5.25 14.10 21.60
CA VAL A 527 5.21 12.80 20.92
C VAL A 527 5.47 12.97 19.42
N SER A 528 6.38 12.17 18.89
CA SER A 528 6.65 12.07 17.45
C SER A 528 5.76 11.04 16.80
N ASN A 529 5.59 9.88 17.44
CA ASN A 529 4.73 8.80 16.99
C ASN A 529 4.44 7.85 18.15
N SER A 530 3.28 7.19 18.12
CA SER A 530 2.87 6.17 19.06
C SER A 530 2.38 4.94 18.28
N VAL A 531 2.76 3.75 18.74
CA VAL A 531 2.37 2.46 18.16
C VAL A 531 2.02 1.50 19.28
N VAL A 532 0.81 0.93 19.23
CA VAL A 532 0.36 -0.06 20.23
C VAL A 532 0.67 -1.47 19.75
N VAL A 533 1.31 -2.25 20.63
CA VAL A 533 1.59 -3.68 20.42
C VAL A 533 1.01 -4.55 21.52
N GLY A 534 0.69 -5.80 21.18
CA GLY A 534 0.25 -6.81 22.15
C GLY A 534 1.46 -7.51 22.78
N ILE A 535 1.60 -7.38 24.10
CA ILE A 535 2.61 -8.14 24.86
C ILE A 535 1.95 -9.39 25.42
N PRO A 536 2.44 -10.60 25.11
CA PRO A 536 1.87 -11.84 25.63
C PRO A 536 1.76 -11.79 27.16
N SER A 537 0.62 -12.17 27.70
CA SER A 537 0.41 -12.22 29.14
C SER A 537 1.30 -13.28 29.79
N LYS A 538 1.91 -12.94 30.92
CA LYS A 538 2.68 -13.91 31.74
C LYS A 538 1.79 -14.64 32.74
N SER A 539 0.63 -14.06 33.05
CA SER A 539 -0.31 -14.58 34.06
C SER A 539 -1.37 -15.49 33.48
N TYR A 540 -1.60 -15.43 32.17
CA TYR A 540 -2.64 -16.20 31.48
C TYR A 540 -2.05 -16.97 30.29
N ALA A 541 -2.55 -18.18 30.04
CA ALA A 541 -2.08 -19.03 28.95
C ALA A 541 -2.37 -18.45 27.55
N HIS A 542 -3.34 -17.55 27.44
CA HIS A 542 -3.78 -16.91 26.20
C HIS A 542 -4.03 -15.41 26.41
N GLY A 543 -3.95 -14.65 25.33
CA GLY A 543 -4.20 -13.20 25.33
C GLY A 543 -2.96 -12.38 25.56
N SER A 544 -3.11 -11.09 25.34
CA SER A 544 -2.03 -10.09 25.40
C SER A 544 -2.48 -8.84 26.17
N MET A 545 -1.52 -8.12 26.71
CA MET A 545 -1.70 -6.80 27.29
C MET A 545 -1.23 -5.74 26.30
N ALA A 546 -1.97 -4.65 26.15
CA ALA A 546 -1.54 -3.55 25.27
C ALA A 546 -0.37 -2.77 25.86
N ALA A 547 0.66 -2.57 25.03
CA ALA A 547 1.77 -1.66 25.31
C ALA A 547 1.74 -0.51 24.30
N ASP A 548 1.59 0.72 24.77
CA ASP A 548 1.70 1.94 24.00
C ASP A 548 3.18 2.33 23.90
N CYS A 549 3.76 2.17 22.72
CA CYS A 549 5.16 2.43 22.41
C CYS A 549 5.31 3.85 21.86
N ILE A 550 5.86 4.76 22.65
CA ILE A 550 5.86 6.20 22.40
C ILE A 550 7.27 6.66 22.00
N LEU A 551 7.39 7.21 20.80
CA LEU A 551 8.58 7.89 20.32
C LEU A 551 8.46 9.39 20.55
N VAL A 552 9.40 9.99 21.27
CA VAL A 552 9.41 11.43 21.56
C VAL A 552 10.20 12.23 20.52
N LYS A 553 9.80 13.50 20.28
CA LYS A 553 10.44 14.38 19.28
C LYS A 553 11.84 14.81 19.67
N ASN A 554 12.07 15.06 20.96
CA ASN A 554 13.33 15.55 21.49
C ASN A 554 13.74 14.74 22.71
N ALA A 555 15.02 14.78 23.06
CA ALA A 555 15.50 14.16 24.28
C ALA A 555 14.83 14.82 25.50
N LEU A 556 14.21 14.01 26.33
CA LEU A 556 13.56 14.42 27.56
C LEU A 556 14.35 13.92 28.77
N THR A 557 14.31 14.65 29.88
CA THR A 557 14.80 14.11 31.15
C THR A 557 13.89 13.00 31.66
N ASP A 558 14.37 12.13 32.55
CA ASP A 558 13.55 11.05 33.10
C ASP A 558 12.31 11.56 33.86
N GLY A 559 12.41 12.73 34.51
CA GLY A 559 11.28 13.38 35.12
C GLY A 559 10.23 13.84 34.14
N ASP A 560 10.65 14.41 33.00
CA ASP A 560 9.76 14.86 31.93
C ASP A 560 9.10 13.67 31.24
N LYS A 561 9.85 12.57 31.00
CA LYS A 561 9.32 11.31 30.45
C LYS A 561 8.21 10.75 31.34
N GLU A 562 8.45 10.63 32.62
CA GLU A 562 7.44 10.15 33.59
C GLU A 562 6.21 11.05 33.61
N GLN A 563 6.41 12.37 33.60
CA GLN A 563 5.31 13.34 33.58
C GLN A 563 4.48 13.22 32.29
N LEU A 564 5.12 13.04 31.13
CA LEU A 564 4.46 12.85 29.86
C LEU A 564 3.60 11.57 29.87
N LEU A 565 4.17 10.44 30.32
CA LEU A 565 3.43 9.17 30.37
C LEU A 565 2.22 9.24 31.32
N LYS A 566 2.34 9.95 32.45
CA LYS A 566 1.21 10.20 33.37
C LYS A 566 0.12 11.06 32.72
N LYS A 567 0.48 12.08 31.95
CA LYS A 567 -0.48 12.91 31.21
C LYS A 567 -1.22 12.10 30.13
N ILE A 568 -0.50 11.27 29.38
CA ILE A 568 -1.07 10.38 28.36
C ILE A 568 -2.05 9.40 29.01
N GLU A 569 -1.64 8.70 30.08
CA GLU A 569 -2.51 7.79 30.82
C GLU A 569 -3.76 8.49 31.36
N ALA A 570 -3.61 9.68 31.94
CA ALA A 570 -4.73 10.45 32.44
C ALA A 570 -5.73 10.82 31.33
N LYS A 571 -5.24 11.16 30.13
CA LYS A 571 -6.09 11.44 28.98
C LYS A 571 -6.76 10.16 28.46
N CYS A 572 -6.06 9.02 28.45
CA CYS A 572 -6.65 7.72 28.17
C CYS A 572 -7.74 7.35 29.20
N LYS A 573 -7.50 7.60 30.49
CA LYS A 573 -8.51 7.37 31.54
C LYS A 573 -9.77 8.21 31.37
N LYS A 574 -9.64 9.41 30.85
CA LYS A 574 -10.77 10.30 30.56
C LYS A 574 -11.60 9.87 29.35
N ASN A 575 -10.95 9.33 28.32
CA ASN A 575 -11.57 9.10 27.01
C ASN A 575 -11.89 7.62 26.70
N LEU A 576 -11.27 6.67 27.42
CA LEU A 576 -11.40 5.24 27.16
C LEU A 576 -11.95 4.49 28.38
N GLN A 577 -12.74 3.45 28.13
CA GLN A 577 -13.16 2.53 29.18
C GLN A 577 -11.95 1.82 29.82
N PRO A 578 -12.00 1.39 31.08
CA PRO A 578 -10.87 0.74 31.75
C PRO A 578 -10.27 -0.45 30.98
N ARG A 579 -11.10 -1.24 30.33
CA ARG A 579 -10.69 -2.40 29.52
C ARG A 579 -10.04 -2.07 28.18
N ASP A 580 -10.22 -0.82 27.69
CA ASP A 580 -9.73 -0.35 26.41
C ASP A 580 -8.37 0.37 26.52
N ARG A 581 -7.79 0.44 27.70
CA ARG A 581 -6.55 1.20 27.97
C ARG A 581 -5.32 0.32 27.84
N ALA A 582 -4.21 0.96 27.50
CA ALA A 582 -2.92 0.28 27.56
C ALA A 582 -2.56 -0.09 29.01
N LYS A 583 -1.96 -1.27 29.18
CA LYS A 583 -1.36 -1.71 30.43
C LYS A 583 0.03 -1.12 30.64
N TYR A 584 0.77 -0.97 29.54
CA TYR A 584 2.13 -0.47 29.53
C TYR A 584 2.22 0.80 28.68
N TYR A 585 2.89 1.83 29.20
CA TYR A 585 3.28 3.03 28.47
C TYR A 585 4.80 3.05 28.39
N VAL A 586 5.36 2.89 27.21
CA VAL A 586 6.78 2.62 27.00
C VAL A 586 7.41 3.68 26.10
N ILE A 587 8.36 4.45 26.59
CA ILE A 587 9.17 5.29 25.72
C ILE A 587 10.18 4.42 25.00
N VAL A 588 10.18 4.53 23.66
CA VAL A 588 11.09 3.80 22.77
C VAL A 588 12.05 4.76 22.08
N ASP A 589 13.27 4.30 21.82
CA ASP A 589 14.29 5.10 21.15
C ASP A 589 14.03 5.19 19.64
N ASN A 590 13.34 4.19 19.08
CA ASN A 590 13.00 4.10 17.68
C ASN A 590 11.76 3.22 17.49
N ILE A 591 10.93 3.55 16.51
CA ILE A 591 9.91 2.66 15.96
C ILE A 591 10.53 1.99 14.74
N PRO A 592 10.72 0.65 14.76
CA PRO A 592 11.31 -0.05 13.64
C PRO A 592 10.35 -0.08 12.44
N TYR A 593 10.92 0.09 11.26
CA TYR A 593 10.18 0.02 10.01
C TYR A 593 10.72 -1.12 9.13
N THR A 594 9.82 -1.75 8.41
CA THR A 594 10.17 -2.71 7.36
C THR A 594 10.87 -1.99 6.21
N SER A 595 11.52 -2.75 5.33
CA SER A 595 12.13 -2.21 4.11
C SER A 595 11.14 -1.43 3.21
N ASN A 596 9.85 -1.66 3.38
CA ASN A 596 8.76 -1.05 2.62
C ASN A 596 8.15 0.18 3.33
N GLY A 597 8.72 0.60 4.46
CA GLY A 597 8.30 1.79 5.18
C GLY A 597 7.12 1.61 6.11
N LYS A 598 6.64 0.39 6.31
CA LYS A 598 5.60 0.07 7.29
C LYS A 598 6.21 -0.22 8.65
N VAL A 599 5.48 0.05 9.73
CA VAL A 599 5.92 -0.34 11.07
C VAL A 599 6.19 -1.85 11.13
N ASP A 600 7.38 -2.22 11.63
CA ASP A 600 7.74 -3.61 11.91
C ASP A 600 7.24 -4.02 13.30
N TYR A 601 5.97 -4.38 13.38
CA TYR A 601 5.31 -4.74 14.64
C TYR A 601 5.96 -5.96 15.32
N ILE A 602 6.47 -6.92 14.54
CA ILE A 602 7.12 -8.13 15.08
C ILE A 602 8.39 -7.73 15.82
N LYS A 603 9.20 -6.90 15.20
CA LYS A 603 10.45 -6.41 15.79
C LYS A 603 10.16 -5.52 17.00
N LEU A 604 9.20 -4.59 16.88
CA LEU A 604 8.82 -3.71 17.98
C LEU A 604 8.29 -4.50 19.18
N THR A 605 7.38 -5.46 18.94
CA THR A 605 6.86 -6.34 20.01
C THR A 605 7.99 -7.08 20.71
N LYS A 606 8.94 -7.64 19.96
CA LYS A 606 10.09 -8.38 20.53
C LYS A 606 10.98 -7.47 21.37
N GLU A 607 11.31 -6.28 20.88
CA GLU A 607 12.14 -5.30 21.61
C GLU A 607 11.46 -4.83 22.90
N VAL A 608 10.16 -4.53 22.84
CA VAL A 608 9.39 -4.10 24.01
C VAL A 608 9.16 -5.24 24.99
N SER A 609 8.86 -6.46 24.51
CA SER A 609 8.76 -7.65 25.38
C SER A 609 10.05 -7.88 26.16
N ALA A 610 11.22 -7.82 25.51
CA ALA A 610 12.51 -7.96 26.16
C ALA A 610 12.73 -6.85 27.23
N LYS A 611 12.35 -5.61 26.93
CA LYS A 611 12.42 -4.49 27.88
C LYS A 611 11.51 -4.70 29.12
N LEU A 612 10.38 -5.37 28.92
CA LEU A 612 9.41 -5.69 29.97
C LEU A 612 9.76 -6.98 30.74
N GLU A 613 10.56 -7.90 30.20
CA GLU A 613 10.98 -9.13 30.87
C GLU A 613 11.81 -8.88 32.13
N GLU A 614 12.60 -7.81 32.15
CA GLU A 614 13.40 -7.42 33.30
C GLU A 614 12.57 -6.78 34.42
N THR A 615 11.28 -6.55 34.19
CA THR A 615 10.38 -5.84 35.10
C THR A 615 9.39 -6.83 35.74
N ILE A 616 9.36 -6.89 37.07
CA ILE A 616 8.34 -7.66 37.80
C ILE A 616 7.04 -6.84 37.78
N ILE A 617 6.05 -7.31 37.05
CA ILE A 617 4.78 -6.61 36.81
C ILE A 617 3.64 -7.49 37.32
N ASP A 618 2.77 -6.94 38.14
CA ASP A 618 1.48 -7.53 38.52
C ASP A 618 0.44 -7.21 37.44
N GLU A 619 0.24 -8.14 36.50
CA GLU A 619 -0.72 -7.98 35.41
C GLU A 619 -2.17 -7.88 35.89
N ASN A 620 -2.49 -8.39 37.08
CA ASN A 620 -3.83 -8.34 37.67
C ASN A 620 -4.12 -6.99 38.35
N SER A 621 -3.08 -6.18 38.58
CA SER A 621 -3.25 -4.82 39.09
C SER A 621 -4.08 -3.96 38.15
N GLN A 622 -4.90 -3.05 38.69
CA GLN A 622 -5.60 -2.03 37.89
C GLN A 622 -4.69 -0.84 37.49
N GLU A 623 -3.45 -0.80 37.98
CA GLU A 623 -2.49 0.26 37.67
C GLU A 623 -1.78 -0.01 36.34
N SER A 624 -1.49 1.08 35.61
CA SER A 624 -0.62 1.05 34.43
C SER A 624 0.85 1.15 34.83
N PHE A 625 1.74 0.67 33.94
CA PHE A 625 3.18 0.67 34.16
C PHE A 625 3.89 1.58 33.16
N TYR A 626 4.85 2.38 33.65
CA TYR A 626 5.66 3.28 32.83
C TYR A 626 7.07 2.73 32.69
N VAL A 627 7.57 2.68 31.44
CA VAL A 627 8.89 2.15 31.11
C VAL A 627 9.65 3.15 30.24
N TYR A 628 10.78 3.64 30.74
CA TYR A 628 11.72 4.53 30.05
C TYR A 628 13.15 4.28 30.53
N ASP A 629 14.11 4.33 29.65
CA ASP A 629 15.58 4.19 29.71
C ASP A 629 16.29 3.65 30.97
N LYS A 630 15.89 2.82 31.69
CA LYS A 630 16.34 1.95 32.79
C LYS A 630 15.19 1.68 33.70
N VAL A 631 14.95 0.43 33.97
CA VAL A 631 14.00 -0.04 34.97
C VAL A 631 14.16 0.83 36.23
N ASN A 632 13.25 1.77 36.41
CA ASN A 632 13.40 2.74 37.46
C ASN A 632 13.30 2.03 38.82
N SER A 633 14.26 2.27 39.67
CA SER A 633 14.39 1.71 41.04
C SER A 633 13.15 1.84 41.91
N ASN A 634 12.17 2.68 41.54
CA ASN A 634 10.92 2.88 42.27
C ASN A 634 9.90 1.72 42.07
N VAL A 635 9.91 1.03 40.94
CA VAL A 635 9.09 -0.20 40.75
C VAL A 635 9.65 -1.31 41.65
N LYS A 636 10.96 -1.46 41.76
CA LYS A 636 11.61 -2.41 42.66
C LYS A 636 11.38 -2.07 44.17
N LYS A 637 11.18 -0.82 44.55
CA LYS A 637 10.96 -0.43 45.95
C LYS A 637 9.54 -0.72 46.42
N ARG A 638 8.51 -0.67 45.57
CA ARG A 638 7.12 -0.99 45.99
C ARG A 638 6.88 -2.49 46.18
N VAL A 639 7.56 -3.36 45.41
CA VAL A 639 7.45 -4.83 45.55
C VAL A 639 8.16 -5.38 46.79
N ARG A 640 9.15 -4.67 47.35
CA ARG A 640 9.85 -5.06 48.60
C ARG A 640 9.14 -4.69 49.89
N ARG A 641 7.98 -4.04 49.86
CA ARG A 641 7.21 -3.60 51.03
C ARG A 641 5.86 -4.30 51.20
N ARG A 642 5.70 -5.49 50.67
CA ARG A 642 4.62 -6.42 51.06
C ARG A 642 5.17 -7.78 51.41
#